data_bf3602851764be0507ca4f3d4edcb6ad
#
_entry.id   bf3602851764be0507ca4f3d4edcb6ad
#
_cell.length_a   1.000
_cell.length_b   1.000
_cell.length_c   1.000
_cell.angle_alpha   90.00
_cell.angle_beta   90.00
_cell.angle_gamma   90.00
#
_symmetry.space_group_name_H-M   'P 1'
#
loop_
_entity.id
_entity.type
_entity.pdbx_description
1 polymer ?
#
loop_
_entity_poly.entity_id
_entity_poly.type
_entity_poly.pdbx_seq_one_letter_code
_entity_poly.pdbx_strand_id
1 'polypeptide(L)'
;LKLLPILLLATLAIAASAAEKLELRPGDVVAFVGGTDMVRAQKSGRLEAALTQRHREARPKFRDLAWDGDTVYFQGTVGERWRREAFGGWREQLQRVGATVVIAQFGRIESLDGPARLDAFREAYGKLLDELAAGGRRVFLLAPGPFEWPQADASALADYTRAVKTLAEARGLTLLEGDAVVAGGGEPPPALVAAVREKHRLWSDYWRPANWKCLFGDDSKRVFSNATAGLPSFKQEWETFPPLIAAAEARIFNGEAPAPLPLPARSGSADADTAKELAAFKVLDGFEVSLFADERQGIANPLSVRWDADGRMFVACSDTYPQIEPGVKPNDRIYKLTDRDGDGRADASEVFAEGLNIPTGMEVGHDGVYVGQGTEILFLDWKGGRKILLSGFGNGDSHQTINSFVWSPGGELWFGQGDGIESRVETPSGVSSLFQAGVFRLRPGQLQLDAFLDDFMGPGNPWGVAFDDFGQSFVIDGAGGVFHLTPASVPVRRRLRLPQIGKPGGYCGIECLGAGTLPAAMQGEFLVGDYKKNQVSRFAAVDDGAGFKVEWREPLLRSSHRNFRPVDVKLGPDGAIYVVDWYNPITCHQDDFYRHPTRDKTHGRIWRVARKGATHPAPALRTATDAALFEALRSPERWTRQKAK
;
A
#
# COMPACT_ATOMS: atom_id res chain seq x y z
N LEU A 1 -4.16 -50.39 -3.72
CA LEU A 1 -3.01 -49.60 -4.27
C LEU A 1 -3.01 -49.47 -5.81
N LYS A 2 -4.09 -49.86 -6.52
CA LYS A 2 -4.18 -49.80 -7.99
C LYS A 2 -5.29 -48.82 -8.52
N LEU A 3 -6.01 -48.11 -7.66
CA LEU A 3 -7.07 -47.18 -8.08
C LEU A 3 -6.65 -45.70 -8.13
N LEU A 4 -5.54 -45.32 -7.50
CA LEU A 4 -5.05 -43.94 -7.52
C LEU A 4 -4.56 -43.44 -8.89
N PRO A 5 -3.85 -44.22 -9.72
CA PRO A 5 -3.41 -43.71 -11.02
C PRO A 5 -4.53 -43.58 -12.06
N ILE A 6 -5.65 -44.30 -11.89
CA ILE A 6 -6.79 -44.22 -12.84
C ILE A 6 -7.63 -42.99 -12.57
N LEU A 7 -7.78 -42.55 -11.32
CA LEU A 7 -8.48 -41.32 -10.96
C LEU A 7 -7.68 -40.07 -11.38
N LEU A 8 -6.34 -40.12 -11.25
CA LEU A 8 -5.47 -39.03 -11.67
C LEU A 8 -5.42 -38.88 -13.20
N LEU A 9 -5.43 -40.01 -13.93
CA LEU A 9 -5.50 -40.00 -15.39
C LEU A 9 -6.87 -39.54 -15.92
N ALA A 10 -7.96 -39.89 -15.23
CA ALA A 10 -9.31 -39.42 -15.61
C ALA A 10 -9.50 -37.91 -15.36
N THR A 11 -8.98 -37.38 -14.27
CA THR A 11 -9.00 -35.93 -13.99
C THR A 11 -8.12 -35.15 -14.96
N LEU A 12 -6.95 -35.65 -15.30
CA LEU A 12 -6.07 -35.08 -16.34
C LEU A 12 -6.71 -35.10 -17.74
N ALA A 13 -7.41 -36.18 -18.08
CA ALA A 13 -8.09 -36.33 -19.39
C ALA A 13 -9.31 -35.38 -19.51
N ILE A 14 -10.06 -35.19 -18.42
CA ILE A 14 -11.19 -34.25 -18.40
C ILE A 14 -10.68 -32.80 -18.43
N ALA A 15 -9.59 -32.51 -17.72
CA ALA A 15 -8.95 -31.20 -17.73
C ALA A 15 -8.34 -30.85 -19.10
N ALA A 16 -7.71 -31.79 -19.78
CA ALA A 16 -7.24 -31.61 -21.15
C ALA A 16 -8.38 -31.34 -22.13
N SER A 17 -9.53 -31.99 -21.99
CA SER A 17 -10.73 -31.78 -22.84
C SER A 17 -11.35 -30.39 -22.69
N ALA A 18 -11.33 -29.78 -21.49
CA ALA A 18 -11.85 -28.43 -21.27
C ALA A 18 -10.89 -27.36 -21.81
N ALA A 19 -9.59 -27.57 -21.67
CA ALA A 19 -8.57 -26.69 -22.22
C ALA A 19 -8.54 -26.70 -23.76
N GLU A 20 -8.90 -27.81 -24.40
CA GLU A 20 -9.02 -27.92 -25.86
C GLU A 20 -10.17 -27.08 -26.46
N LYS A 21 -11.16 -26.69 -25.66
CA LYS A 21 -12.33 -25.91 -26.12
C LYS A 21 -12.11 -24.40 -26.18
N LEU A 22 -11.05 -23.86 -25.58
CA LEU A 22 -10.71 -22.45 -25.68
C LEU A 22 -9.92 -22.20 -26.97
N GLU A 23 -10.61 -21.88 -28.05
CA GLU A 23 -9.99 -21.44 -29.30
C GLU A 23 -9.95 -19.91 -29.35
N LEU A 24 -8.76 -19.34 -29.46
CA LEU A 24 -8.55 -17.93 -29.76
C LEU A 24 -8.27 -17.75 -31.25
N ARG A 25 -8.88 -16.71 -31.84
CA ARG A 25 -8.86 -16.39 -33.27
C ARG A 25 -8.03 -15.13 -33.52
N PRO A 26 -7.51 -14.95 -34.74
CA PRO A 26 -6.93 -13.67 -35.15
C PRO A 26 -7.87 -12.50 -34.88
N GLY A 27 -7.35 -11.48 -34.17
CA GLY A 27 -8.14 -10.30 -33.81
C GLY A 27 -8.86 -10.41 -32.44
N ASP A 28 -8.78 -11.55 -31.75
CA ASP A 28 -9.38 -11.67 -30.42
C ASP A 28 -8.67 -10.75 -29.39
N VAL A 29 -9.50 -10.11 -28.59
CA VAL A 29 -9.11 -9.39 -27.39
C VAL A 29 -9.76 -10.09 -26.20
N VAL A 30 -8.94 -10.69 -25.35
CA VAL A 30 -9.35 -11.45 -24.17
C VAL A 30 -9.34 -10.52 -22.96
N ALA A 31 -10.49 -10.29 -22.35
CA ALA A 31 -10.61 -9.56 -21.09
C ALA A 31 -10.67 -10.55 -19.90
N PHE A 32 -9.82 -10.35 -18.90
CA PHE A 32 -9.88 -11.06 -17.64
C PHE A 32 -10.70 -10.27 -16.63
N VAL A 33 -11.68 -10.92 -16.01
CA VAL A 33 -12.62 -10.32 -15.05
C VAL A 33 -12.67 -11.18 -13.79
N GLY A 34 -12.53 -10.57 -12.63
CA GLY A 34 -12.52 -11.30 -11.36
C GLY A 34 -12.08 -10.47 -10.17
N GLY A 35 -11.95 -11.14 -9.02
CA GLY A 35 -11.42 -10.59 -7.79
C GLY A 35 -9.91 -10.74 -7.65
N THR A 36 -9.43 -10.76 -6.41
CA THR A 36 -7.99 -10.79 -6.08
C THR A 36 -7.25 -12.00 -6.64
N ASP A 37 -7.90 -13.15 -6.76
CA ASP A 37 -7.28 -14.34 -7.35
C ASP A 37 -6.96 -14.15 -8.85
N MET A 38 -7.87 -13.53 -9.61
CA MET A 38 -7.59 -13.16 -11.00
C MET A 38 -6.48 -12.08 -11.09
N VAL A 39 -6.52 -11.05 -10.25
CA VAL A 39 -5.45 -10.03 -10.20
C VAL A 39 -4.08 -10.69 -9.96
N ARG A 40 -3.99 -11.62 -9.02
CA ARG A 40 -2.75 -12.36 -8.72
C ARG A 40 -2.33 -13.27 -9.86
N ALA A 41 -3.29 -13.96 -10.50
CA ALA A 41 -3.02 -14.78 -11.68
C ALA A 41 -2.39 -13.94 -12.81
N GLN A 42 -2.93 -12.73 -13.05
CA GLN A 42 -2.40 -11.80 -14.06
C GLN A 42 -1.01 -11.26 -13.67
N LYS A 43 -0.81 -10.84 -12.41
CA LYS A 43 0.51 -10.40 -11.90
C LYS A 43 1.57 -11.51 -12.02
N SER A 44 1.18 -12.79 -11.90
CA SER A 44 2.09 -13.93 -12.10
C SER A 44 2.57 -14.04 -13.54
N GLY A 45 1.79 -13.60 -14.51
CA GLY A 45 2.03 -13.69 -15.94
C GLY A 45 1.91 -15.10 -16.53
N ARG A 46 1.73 -16.13 -15.71
CA ARG A 46 1.77 -17.55 -16.16
C ARG A 46 0.56 -17.91 -17.01
N LEU A 47 -0.64 -17.53 -16.58
CA LEU A 47 -1.88 -17.81 -17.31
C LEU A 47 -1.86 -17.19 -18.71
N GLU A 48 -1.56 -15.90 -18.80
CA GLU A 48 -1.45 -15.22 -20.08
C GLU A 48 -0.32 -15.78 -20.95
N ALA A 49 0.84 -16.10 -20.37
CA ALA A 49 1.95 -16.69 -21.12
C ALA A 49 1.59 -18.06 -21.68
N ALA A 50 0.87 -18.90 -20.92
CA ALA A 50 0.40 -20.21 -21.40
C ALA A 50 -0.60 -20.07 -22.56
N LEU A 51 -1.55 -19.15 -22.45
CA LEU A 51 -2.50 -18.84 -23.53
C LEU A 51 -1.80 -18.27 -24.77
N THR A 52 -0.82 -17.38 -24.58
CA THR A 52 -0.01 -16.82 -25.66
C THR A 52 0.78 -17.91 -26.38
N GLN A 53 1.39 -18.84 -25.64
CA GLN A 53 2.14 -19.96 -26.21
C GLN A 53 1.25 -20.87 -27.05
N ARG A 54 0.08 -21.24 -26.53
CA ARG A 54 -0.88 -22.13 -27.19
C ARG A 54 -1.49 -21.51 -28.46
N HIS A 55 -1.80 -20.21 -28.41
CA HIS A 55 -2.48 -19.50 -29.50
C HIS A 55 -1.56 -18.50 -30.22
N ARG A 56 -0.26 -18.81 -30.31
CA ARG A 56 0.77 -17.90 -30.83
C ARG A 56 0.45 -17.38 -32.24
N GLU A 57 -0.10 -18.21 -33.11
CA GLU A 57 -0.45 -17.82 -34.48
C GLU A 57 -1.60 -16.84 -34.55
N ALA A 58 -2.58 -16.96 -33.65
CA ALA A 58 -3.71 -16.04 -33.54
C ALA A 58 -3.34 -14.65 -33.02
N ARG A 59 -2.19 -14.53 -32.32
CA ARG A 59 -1.68 -13.28 -31.72
C ARG A 59 -2.75 -12.54 -30.91
N PRO A 60 -3.47 -13.18 -29.98
CA PRO A 60 -4.52 -12.54 -29.19
C PRO A 60 -3.95 -11.41 -28.34
N LYS A 61 -4.78 -10.41 -28.04
CA LYS A 61 -4.47 -9.37 -27.04
C LYS A 61 -5.13 -9.73 -25.74
N PHE A 62 -4.45 -9.44 -24.62
CA PHE A 62 -4.96 -9.70 -23.29
C PHE A 62 -5.09 -8.40 -22.49
N ARG A 63 -6.24 -8.24 -21.78
CA ARG A 63 -6.62 -7.05 -21.02
C ARG A 63 -7.10 -7.46 -19.63
N ASP A 64 -6.31 -7.18 -18.62
CA ASP A 64 -6.72 -7.39 -17.23
C ASP A 64 -7.67 -6.28 -16.80
N LEU A 65 -8.92 -6.63 -16.51
CA LEU A 65 -9.96 -5.76 -15.95
C LEU A 65 -10.35 -6.17 -14.53
N ALA A 66 -9.69 -7.18 -13.96
CA ALA A 66 -9.95 -7.64 -12.60
C ALA A 66 -9.53 -6.59 -11.57
N TRP A 67 -10.22 -6.57 -10.43
CA TRP A 67 -9.89 -5.71 -9.30
C TRP A 67 -9.88 -6.51 -8.00
N ASP A 68 -8.92 -6.16 -7.13
CA ASP A 68 -8.90 -6.73 -5.80
C ASP A 68 -10.22 -6.50 -5.06
N GLY A 69 -10.70 -7.54 -4.36
CA GLY A 69 -11.91 -7.51 -3.57
C GLY A 69 -13.22 -7.47 -4.36
N ASP A 70 -13.21 -7.53 -5.69
CA ASP A 70 -14.44 -7.68 -6.47
C ASP A 70 -15.06 -9.06 -6.24
N THR A 71 -16.38 -9.09 -6.12
CA THR A 71 -17.20 -10.29 -5.96
C THR A 71 -18.35 -10.26 -6.95
N VAL A 72 -19.09 -11.35 -7.10
CA VAL A 72 -20.33 -11.35 -7.92
C VAL A 72 -21.39 -10.39 -7.41
N TYR A 73 -21.34 -10.02 -6.12
CA TYR A 73 -22.29 -9.08 -5.49
C TYR A 73 -21.87 -7.62 -5.64
N PHE A 74 -20.59 -7.37 -5.75
CA PHE A 74 -20.02 -6.03 -5.80
C PHE A 74 -18.78 -6.02 -6.69
N GLN A 75 -18.87 -5.25 -7.74
CA GLN A 75 -17.71 -4.81 -8.52
C GLN A 75 -17.68 -3.28 -8.44
N GLY A 76 -16.52 -2.67 -8.55
CA GLY A 76 -16.40 -1.21 -8.45
C GLY A 76 -17.22 -0.41 -9.46
N THR A 77 -17.93 -1.11 -10.33
CA THR A 77 -18.90 -0.57 -11.27
C THR A 77 -20.30 -0.37 -10.66
N VAL A 78 -20.54 -0.91 -9.47
CA VAL A 78 -21.86 -0.94 -8.82
C VAL A 78 -21.72 -0.44 -7.39
N GLY A 79 -22.04 0.79 -7.14
CA GLY A 79 -22.30 1.23 -5.77
C GLY A 79 -21.39 2.30 -5.20
N GLU A 80 -20.11 2.39 -5.52
CA GLU A 80 -19.29 3.49 -5.05
C GLU A 80 -18.98 4.48 -6.15
N ARG A 81 -19.15 5.74 -5.78
CA ARG A 81 -19.23 6.89 -6.69
C ARG A 81 -18.00 7.01 -7.58
N TRP A 82 -16.80 6.85 -7.02
CA TRP A 82 -15.57 7.32 -7.64
C TRP A 82 -15.02 6.36 -8.68
N ARG A 83 -14.97 5.07 -8.36
CA ARG A 83 -14.49 4.05 -9.29
C ARG A 83 -15.45 3.89 -10.47
N ARG A 84 -16.77 3.90 -10.21
CA ARG A 84 -17.79 3.83 -11.27
C ARG A 84 -17.75 5.04 -12.19
N GLU A 85 -17.64 6.25 -11.63
CA GLU A 85 -17.54 7.47 -12.43
C GLU A 85 -16.27 7.52 -13.27
N ALA A 86 -15.15 6.97 -12.74
CA ALA A 86 -13.87 6.93 -13.44
C ALA A 86 -13.83 5.91 -14.58
N PHE A 87 -14.30 4.69 -14.32
CA PHE A 87 -14.07 3.55 -15.23
C PHE A 87 -15.32 3.09 -15.98
N GLY A 88 -16.51 3.48 -15.56
CA GLY A 88 -17.78 3.04 -16.14
C GLY A 88 -18.20 1.62 -15.71
N GLY A 89 -19.35 1.14 -16.23
CA GLY A 89 -19.83 -0.20 -16.04
C GLY A 89 -19.12 -1.23 -16.93
N TRP A 90 -19.47 -2.53 -16.78
CA TRP A 90 -18.84 -3.59 -17.57
C TRP A 90 -18.99 -3.38 -19.08
N ARG A 91 -20.16 -2.92 -19.53
CA ARG A 91 -20.39 -2.63 -20.95
C ARG A 91 -19.39 -1.63 -21.49
N GLU A 92 -19.22 -0.50 -20.80
CA GLU A 92 -18.30 0.57 -21.19
C GLU A 92 -16.85 0.10 -21.15
N GLN A 93 -16.45 -0.60 -20.08
CA GLN A 93 -15.08 -1.11 -19.92
C GLN A 93 -14.72 -2.12 -21.03
N LEU A 94 -15.57 -3.12 -21.25
CA LEU A 94 -15.34 -4.15 -22.29
C LEU A 94 -15.36 -3.57 -23.69
N GLN A 95 -16.22 -2.58 -23.96
CA GLN A 95 -16.23 -1.86 -25.23
C GLN A 95 -14.96 -1.04 -25.44
N ARG A 96 -14.51 -0.33 -24.40
CA ARG A 96 -13.29 0.50 -24.45
C ARG A 96 -12.04 -0.30 -24.76
N VAL A 97 -11.93 -1.54 -24.30
CA VAL A 97 -10.79 -2.41 -24.61
C VAL A 97 -11.01 -3.24 -25.87
N GLY A 98 -12.18 -3.19 -26.48
CA GLY A 98 -12.53 -3.98 -27.67
C GLY A 98 -12.63 -5.48 -27.40
N ALA A 99 -13.07 -5.89 -26.20
CA ALA A 99 -13.12 -7.30 -25.81
C ALA A 99 -14.06 -8.12 -26.70
N THR A 100 -13.56 -9.23 -27.26
CA THR A 100 -14.31 -10.25 -28.01
C THR A 100 -14.49 -11.52 -27.21
N VAL A 101 -13.60 -11.75 -26.24
CA VAL A 101 -13.59 -12.88 -25.32
C VAL A 101 -13.49 -12.37 -23.90
N VAL A 102 -14.23 -13.00 -22.98
CA VAL A 102 -14.14 -12.72 -21.54
C VAL A 102 -13.80 -14.03 -20.81
N ILE A 103 -12.83 -14.00 -19.92
CA ILE A 103 -12.54 -15.07 -18.96
C ILE A 103 -12.87 -14.53 -17.59
N ALA A 104 -13.90 -15.07 -16.93
CA ALA A 104 -14.39 -14.61 -15.65
C ALA A 104 -14.08 -15.62 -14.53
N GLN A 105 -13.61 -15.15 -13.37
CA GLN A 105 -13.30 -15.98 -12.20
C GLN A 105 -13.89 -15.36 -10.94
N PHE A 106 -14.86 -16.06 -10.34
CA PHE A 106 -15.48 -15.71 -9.07
C PHE A 106 -15.88 -16.99 -8.32
N GLY A 107 -16.17 -16.89 -7.04
CA GLY A 107 -16.67 -17.97 -6.20
C GLY A 107 -15.73 -18.37 -5.06
N ARG A 108 -14.45 -17.95 -5.10
CA ARG A 108 -13.50 -18.25 -4.02
C ARG A 108 -13.84 -17.47 -2.76
N ILE A 109 -13.79 -16.14 -2.84
CA ILE A 109 -14.04 -15.28 -1.67
C ILE A 109 -15.49 -15.37 -1.21
N GLU A 110 -16.43 -15.53 -2.12
CA GLU A 110 -17.85 -15.68 -1.83
C GLU A 110 -18.14 -16.98 -1.06
N SER A 111 -17.28 -18.01 -1.22
CA SER A 111 -17.47 -19.28 -0.47
C SER A 111 -17.31 -19.11 1.05
N LEU A 112 -16.64 -18.05 1.52
CA LEU A 112 -16.55 -17.71 2.94
C LEU A 112 -17.89 -17.27 3.54
N ASP A 113 -18.87 -16.89 2.71
CA ASP A 113 -20.24 -16.63 3.16
C ASP A 113 -21.01 -17.90 3.55
N GLY A 114 -20.42 -19.08 3.29
CA GLY A 114 -20.99 -20.38 3.61
C GLY A 114 -22.12 -20.82 2.67
N PRO A 115 -22.66 -22.06 2.89
CA PRO A 115 -23.63 -22.66 1.98
C PRO A 115 -24.98 -21.96 1.93
N ALA A 116 -25.35 -21.20 2.97
CA ALA A 116 -26.61 -20.45 3.01
C ALA A 116 -26.69 -19.33 1.95
N ARG A 117 -25.58 -18.88 1.40
CA ARG A 117 -25.51 -17.82 0.38
C ARG A 117 -25.40 -18.36 -1.06
N LEU A 118 -25.40 -19.67 -1.23
CA LEU A 118 -25.12 -20.31 -2.54
C LEU A 118 -26.13 -19.92 -3.63
N ASP A 119 -27.41 -19.83 -3.31
CA ASP A 119 -28.45 -19.45 -4.27
C ASP A 119 -28.33 -17.97 -4.68
N ALA A 120 -28.04 -17.09 -3.72
CA ALA A 120 -27.78 -15.68 -3.99
C ALA A 120 -26.52 -15.52 -4.87
N PHE A 121 -25.49 -16.35 -4.66
CA PHE A 121 -24.30 -16.40 -5.50
C PHE A 121 -24.65 -16.78 -6.95
N ARG A 122 -25.41 -17.86 -7.15
CA ARG A 122 -25.84 -18.31 -8.48
C ARG A 122 -26.62 -17.23 -9.22
N GLU A 123 -27.56 -16.58 -8.53
CA GLU A 123 -28.37 -15.50 -9.12
C GLU A 123 -27.49 -14.30 -9.52
N ALA A 124 -26.63 -13.83 -8.61
CA ALA A 124 -25.78 -12.67 -8.86
C ALA A 124 -24.79 -12.95 -9.98
N TYR A 125 -24.14 -14.12 -9.97
CA TYR A 125 -23.20 -14.49 -11.03
C TYR A 125 -23.90 -14.66 -12.38
N GLY A 126 -25.12 -15.22 -12.38
CA GLY A 126 -25.94 -15.32 -13.58
C GLY A 126 -26.19 -13.96 -14.23
N LYS A 127 -26.58 -12.95 -13.45
CA LYS A 127 -26.79 -11.57 -13.92
C LYS A 127 -25.50 -10.95 -14.46
N LEU A 128 -24.38 -11.15 -13.77
CA LEU A 128 -23.07 -10.66 -14.21
C LEU A 128 -22.67 -11.30 -15.55
N LEU A 129 -22.90 -12.59 -15.74
CA LEU A 129 -22.60 -13.28 -16.98
C LEU A 129 -23.41 -12.74 -18.16
N ASP A 130 -24.67 -12.34 -17.94
CA ASP A 130 -25.49 -11.70 -18.98
C ASP A 130 -24.89 -10.35 -19.42
N GLU A 131 -24.36 -9.56 -18.48
CA GLU A 131 -23.67 -8.31 -18.81
C GLU A 131 -22.35 -8.56 -19.56
N LEU A 132 -21.58 -9.55 -19.15
CA LEU A 132 -20.29 -9.88 -19.76
C LEU A 132 -20.47 -10.42 -21.19
N ALA A 133 -21.51 -11.22 -21.45
CA ALA A 133 -21.84 -11.77 -22.76
C ALA A 133 -22.46 -10.75 -23.72
N ALA A 134 -22.96 -9.63 -23.22
CA ALA A 134 -23.62 -8.62 -24.03
C ALA A 134 -22.73 -8.15 -25.20
N GLY A 135 -23.32 -7.92 -26.36
CA GLY A 135 -22.59 -7.56 -27.58
C GLY A 135 -21.94 -8.75 -28.30
N GLY A 136 -22.37 -9.99 -27.99
CA GLY A 136 -21.93 -11.20 -28.70
C GLY A 136 -20.54 -11.71 -28.26
N ARG A 137 -20.07 -11.32 -27.08
CA ARG A 137 -18.77 -11.78 -26.55
C ARG A 137 -18.85 -13.24 -26.17
N ARG A 138 -17.77 -13.97 -26.45
CA ARG A 138 -17.60 -15.35 -25.97
C ARG A 138 -17.13 -15.32 -24.52
N VAL A 139 -17.88 -15.96 -23.63
CA VAL A 139 -17.57 -15.99 -22.19
C VAL A 139 -17.08 -17.39 -21.82
N PHE A 140 -15.99 -17.43 -21.07
CA PHE A 140 -15.43 -18.62 -20.45
C PHE A 140 -15.37 -18.38 -18.93
N LEU A 141 -15.62 -19.42 -18.15
CA LEU A 141 -15.47 -19.37 -16.71
C LEU A 141 -14.15 -20.03 -16.31
N LEU A 142 -13.44 -19.43 -15.38
CA LEU A 142 -12.30 -20.04 -14.72
C LEU A 142 -12.75 -20.53 -13.34
N ALA A 143 -12.46 -21.77 -13.02
CA ALA A 143 -12.80 -22.35 -11.73
C ALA A 143 -12.13 -21.57 -10.58
N PRO A 144 -12.82 -21.37 -9.43
CA PRO A 144 -12.21 -20.76 -8.26
C PRO A 144 -11.04 -21.63 -7.77
N GLY A 145 -9.91 -20.96 -7.50
CA GLY A 145 -8.71 -21.62 -6.96
C GLY A 145 -8.80 -21.89 -5.45
N PRO A 146 -7.87 -22.68 -4.89
CA PRO A 146 -7.79 -22.88 -3.45
C PRO A 146 -7.39 -21.60 -2.72
N PHE A 147 -7.71 -21.52 -1.42
CA PHE A 147 -7.17 -20.49 -0.55
C PHE A 147 -5.69 -20.76 -0.27
N GLU A 148 -4.89 -19.73 -0.33
CA GLU A 148 -3.49 -19.75 0.10
C GLU A 148 -3.32 -19.44 1.60
N TRP A 149 -4.43 -19.11 2.27
CA TRP A 149 -4.48 -18.78 3.69
C TRP A 149 -4.98 -19.98 4.49
N PRO A 150 -4.15 -20.58 5.36
CA PRO A 150 -4.59 -21.67 6.23
C PRO A 150 -5.68 -21.26 7.24
N GLN A 151 -5.86 -19.95 7.45
CA GLN A 151 -6.89 -19.39 8.35
C GLN A 151 -8.27 -19.34 7.70
N ALA A 152 -8.39 -19.49 6.37
CA ALA A 152 -9.68 -19.41 5.68
C ALA A 152 -10.48 -20.71 5.88
N ASP A 153 -11.78 -20.57 6.15
CA ASP A 153 -12.72 -21.70 6.15
C ASP A 153 -13.07 -22.07 4.71
N ALA A 154 -12.37 -23.07 4.19
CA ALA A 154 -12.58 -23.56 2.83
C ALA A 154 -13.71 -24.62 2.72
N SER A 155 -14.50 -24.85 3.77
CA SER A 155 -15.49 -25.95 3.82
C SER A 155 -16.55 -25.86 2.72
N ALA A 156 -16.96 -24.63 2.34
CA ALA A 156 -17.96 -24.41 1.30
C ALA A 156 -17.37 -24.23 -0.12
N LEU A 157 -16.03 -24.13 -0.28
CA LEU A 157 -15.41 -23.86 -1.58
C LEU A 157 -15.79 -24.87 -2.67
N ALA A 158 -15.88 -26.17 -2.32
CA ALA A 158 -16.29 -27.21 -3.26
C ALA A 158 -17.73 -27.04 -3.75
N ASP A 159 -18.64 -26.52 -2.91
CA ASP A 159 -20.03 -26.26 -3.27
C ASP A 159 -20.13 -25.07 -4.24
N TYR A 160 -19.36 -24.02 -4.00
CA TYR A 160 -19.28 -22.86 -4.91
C TYR A 160 -18.61 -23.24 -6.24
N THR A 161 -17.55 -24.04 -6.23
CA THR A 161 -16.94 -24.57 -7.46
C THR A 161 -17.95 -25.40 -8.27
N ARG A 162 -18.75 -26.24 -7.60
CA ARG A 162 -19.83 -27.00 -8.24
C ARG A 162 -20.93 -26.10 -8.79
N ALA A 163 -21.27 -25.02 -8.07
CA ALA A 163 -22.23 -24.02 -8.54
C ALA A 163 -21.75 -23.31 -9.82
N VAL A 164 -20.47 -22.96 -9.88
CA VAL A 164 -19.85 -22.36 -11.09
C VAL A 164 -19.95 -23.36 -12.26
N LYS A 165 -19.65 -24.64 -12.03
CA LYS A 165 -19.76 -25.70 -13.05
C LYS A 165 -21.21 -25.83 -13.55
N THR A 166 -22.17 -25.91 -12.66
CA THR A 166 -23.60 -26.01 -13.01
C THR A 166 -24.07 -24.79 -13.79
N LEU A 167 -23.59 -23.60 -13.44
CA LEU A 167 -23.90 -22.35 -14.15
C LEU A 167 -23.30 -22.38 -15.57
N ALA A 168 -22.08 -22.86 -15.73
CA ALA A 168 -21.45 -23.04 -17.04
C ALA A 168 -22.24 -24.00 -17.92
N GLU A 169 -22.60 -25.17 -17.39
CA GLU A 169 -23.40 -26.20 -18.10
C GLU A 169 -24.77 -25.66 -18.52
N ALA A 170 -25.52 -25.01 -17.60
CA ALA A 170 -26.85 -24.48 -17.87
C ALA A 170 -26.85 -23.35 -18.95
N ARG A 171 -25.74 -22.68 -19.14
CA ARG A 171 -25.58 -21.58 -20.11
C ARG A 171 -24.78 -21.98 -21.36
N GLY A 172 -24.37 -23.23 -21.48
CA GLY A 172 -23.52 -23.71 -22.59
C GLY A 172 -22.14 -23.06 -22.63
N LEU A 173 -21.63 -22.60 -21.48
CA LEU A 173 -20.30 -22.01 -21.34
C LEU A 173 -19.26 -23.06 -21.03
N THR A 174 -18.00 -22.79 -21.41
CA THR A 174 -16.88 -23.66 -21.06
C THR A 174 -16.29 -23.24 -19.71
N LEU A 175 -16.16 -24.20 -18.79
CA LEU A 175 -15.42 -24.04 -17.55
C LEU A 175 -13.97 -24.44 -17.79
N LEU A 176 -13.03 -23.57 -17.44
CA LEU A 176 -11.59 -23.75 -17.51
C LEU A 176 -11.05 -24.05 -16.10
N GLU A 177 -10.14 -25.01 -16.00
CA GLU A 177 -9.37 -25.26 -14.79
C GLU A 177 -8.01 -24.56 -14.91
N GLY A 178 -7.69 -23.62 -14.01
CA GLY A 178 -6.50 -22.76 -14.14
C GLY A 178 -5.19 -23.51 -14.31
N ASP A 179 -4.96 -24.51 -13.48
CA ASP A 179 -3.76 -25.36 -13.56
C ASP A 179 -3.71 -26.18 -14.86
N ALA A 180 -4.86 -26.65 -15.35
CA ALA A 180 -4.94 -27.38 -16.61
C ALA A 180 -4.72 -26.48 -17.82
N VAL A 181 -5.17 -25.22 -17.77
CA VAL A 181 -4.88 -24.24 -18.83
C VAL A 181 -3.39 -24.01 -18.95
N VAL A 182 -2.69 -23.88 -17.82
CA VAL A 182 -1.23 -23.72 -17.79
C VAL A 182 -0.53 -25.01 -18.21
N ALA A 183 -0.92 -26.16 -17.68
CA ALA A 183 -0.27 -27.45 -17.94
C ALA A 183 -0.50 -27.98 -19.37
N GLY A 184 -1.68 -27.75 -19.94
CA GLY A 184 -2.07 -28.31 -21.23
C GLY A 184 -1.29 -27.77 -22.45
N GLY A 185 -0.55 -26.66 -22.30
CA GLY A 185 0.36 -26.10 -23.32
C GLY A 185 1.84 -26.31 -23.02
N GLY A 186 2.17 -27.05 -21.95
CA GLY A 186 3.51 -27.10 -21.38
C GLY A 186 3.81 -25.82 -20.57
N GLU A 187 4.79 -25.93 -19.66
CA GLU A 187 5.24 -24.80 -18.85
C GLU A 187 5.77 -23.66 -19.78
N PRO A 188 5.23 -22.46 -19.70
CA PRO A 188 5.69 -21.37 -20.56
C PRO A 188 7.14 -20.99 -20.23
N PRO A 189 7.97 -20.67 -21.23
CA PRO A 189 9.35 -20.28 -21.01
C PRO A 189 9.48 -19.11 -20.06
N PRO A 190 10.46 -19.09 -19.14
CA PRO A 190 10.65 -17.99 -18.19
C PRO A 190 10.77 -16.60 -18.85
N ALA A 191 11.40 -16.54 -20.03
CA ALA A 191 11.52 -15.29 -20.81
C ALA A 191 10.16 -14.79 -21.28
N LEU A 192 9.25 -15.68 -21.71
CA LEU A 192 7.88 -15.31 -22.10
C LEU A 192 7.10 -14.81 -20.89
N VAL A 193 7.19 -15.50 -19.75
CA VAL A 193 6.55 -15.05 -18.50
C VAL A 193 7.05 -13.66 -18.08
N ALA A 194 8.36 -13.41 -18.19
CA ALA A 194 8.95 -12.11 -17.88
C ALA A 194 8.44 -11.00 -18.82
N ALA A 195 8.35 -11.28 -20.13
CA ALA A 195 7.81 -10.32 -21.10
C ALA A 195 6.32 -10.02 -20.85
N VAL A 196 5.53 -11.04 -20.54
CA VAL A 196 4.11 -10.88 -20.18
C VAL A 196 3.95 -10.07 -18.90
N ARG A 197 4.75 -10.33 -17.86
CA ARG A 197 4.75 -9.53 -16.62
C ARG A 197 5.05 -8.06 -16.87
N GLU A 198 6.01 -7.76 -17.74
CA GLU A 198 6.34 -6.38 -18.08
C GLU A 198 5.19 -5.69 -18.83
N LYS A 199 4.58 -6.36 -19.81
CA LYS A 199 3.39 -5.86 -20.51
C LYS A 199 2.23 -5.67 -19.52
N HIS A 200 2.01 -6.63 -18.62
CA HIS A 200 0.95 -6.53 -17.62
C HIS A 200 1.17 -5.36 -16.67
N ARG A 201 2.42 -5.08 -16.25
CA ARG A 201 2.76 -3.92 -15.42
C ARG A 201 2.37 -2.61 -16.14
N LEU A 202 2.78 -2.44 -17.39
CA LEU A 202 2.43 -1.28 -18.21
C LEU A 202 0.91 -1.14 -18.39
N TRP A 203 0.23 -2.27 -18.61
CA TRP A 203 -1.24 -2.31 -18.69
C TRP A 203 -1.90 -1.92 -17.37
N SER A 204 -1.40 -2.42 -16.25
CA SER A 204 -1.92 -2.08 -14.92
C SER A 204 -1.74 -0.59 -14.60
N ASP A 205 -0.57 -0.02 -14.92
CA ASP A 205 -0.28 1.41 -14.74
C ASP A 205 -1.18 2.29 -15.64
N TYR A 206 -1.58 1.79 -16.81
CA TYR A 206 -2.51 2.46 -17.70
C TYR A 206 -3.97 2.31 -17.26
N TRP A 207 -4.39 1.08 -16.93
CA TRP A 207 -5.79 0.77 -16.66
C TRP A 207 -6.22 1.15 -15.24
N ARG A 208 -5.33 0.96 -14.28
CA ARG A 208 -5.50 1.30 -12.85
C ARG A 208 -4.39 2.24 -12.37
N PRO A 209 -4.25 3.42 -13.00
CA PRO A 209 -3.12 4.30 -12.71
C PRO A 209 -3.13 4.78 -11.26
N ALA A 210 -1.96 4.96 -10.68
CA ALA A 210 -1.85 5.76 -9.47
C ALA A 210 -2.35 7.19 -9.75
N ASN A 211 -2.95 7.84 -8.73
CA ASN A 211 -3.56 9.15 -8.90
C ASN A 211 -4.70 9.20 -9.94
N TRP A 212 -5.43 8.07 -10.18
CA TRP A 212 -6.53 8.04 -11.15
C TRP A 212 -7.63 9.08 -10.88
N LYS A 213 -7.76 9.54 -9.63
CA LYS A 213 -8.64 10.63 -9.24
C LYS A 213 -8.35 11.93 -10.00
N CYS A 214 -7.07 12.19 -10.32
CA CYS A 214 -6.63 13.34 -11.11
C CYS A 214 -6.90 13.18 -12.63
N LEU A 215 -7.16 11.94 -13.10
CA LEU A 215 -7.46 11.65 -14.51
C LEU A 215 -8.96 11.61 -14.78
N PHE A 216 -9.74 11.03 -13.90
CA PHE A 216 -11.13 10.64 -14.15
C PHE A 216 -12.11 11.16 -13.10
N GLY A 217 -11.65 11.42 -11.86
CA GLY A 217 -12.48 11.85 -10.74
C GLY A 217 -12.71 13.36 -10.70
N ASP A 218 -13.17 13.85 -9.55
CA ASP A 218 -13.46 15.27 -9.32
C ASP A 218 -12.23 16.15 -9.51
N ASP A 219 -11.04 15.65 -9.16
CA ASP A 219 -9.78 16.37 -9.32
C ASP A 219 -9.32 16.49 -10.78
N SER A 220 -9.91 15.74 -11.72
CA SER A 220 -9.58 15.85 -13.15
C SER A 220 -9.95 17.22 -13.74
N LYS A 221 -10.83 17.96 -13.07
CA LYS A 221 -11.26 19.30 -13.46
C LYS A 221 -10.40 20.41 -12.89
N ARG A 222 -9.48 20.08 -11.98
CA ARG A 222 -8.58 21.05 -11.36
C ARG A 222 -7.49 21.47 -12.33
N VAL A 223 -7.16 22.75 -12.32
CA VAL A 223 -5.97 23.25 -13.02
C VAL A 223 -4.80 23.12 -12.06
N PHE A 224 -3.95 22.12 -12.29
CA PHE A 224 -2.75 21.93 -11.52
C PHE A 224 -1.65 22.92 -11.94
N SER A 225 -0.80 23.29 -10.99
CA SER A 225 0.32 24.22 -11.22
C SER A 225 1.31 23.71 -12.27
N ASN A 226 1.40 22.38 -12.47
CA ASN A 226 2.16 21.79 -13.56
C ASN A 226 1.77 22.34 -14.93
N ALA A 227 0.47 22.43 -15.22
CA ALA A 227 -0.02 22.91 -16.51
C ALA A 227 0.34 24.38 -16.74
N THR A 228 0.26 25.22 -15.70
CA THR A 228 0.66 26.64 -15.77
C THR A 228 2.16 26.84 -15.91
N ALA A 229 2.96 25.85 -15.49
CA ALA A 229 4.42 25.84 -15.64
C ALA A 229 4.90 25.22 -16.95
N GLY A 230 4.00 24.78 -17.85
CA GLY A 230 4.36 24.09 -19.08
C GLY A 230 4.88 22.68 -18.86
N LEU A 231 4.64 22.06 -17.70
CA LEU A 231 5.03 20.70 -17.38
C LEU A 231 3.92 19.71 -17.79
N PRO A 232 4.26 18.42 -18.03
CA PRO A 232 3.26 17.42 -18.40
C PRO A 232 2.15 17.30 -17.35
N SER A 233 0.91 17.23 -17.80
CA SER A 233 -0.23 16.88 -16.95
C SER A 233 -0.30 15.36 -16.74
N PHE A 234 -1.03 14.93 -15.71
CA PHE A 234 -1.34 13.50 -15.50
C PHE A 234 -1.92 12.85 -16.75
N LYS A 235 -2.82 13.54 -17.47
CA LYS A 235 -3.44 13.05 -18.69
C LYS A 235 -2.44 12.87 -19.82
N GLN A 236 -1.54 13.83 -20.05
CA GLN A 236 -0.51 13.74 -21.07
C GLN A 236 0.46 12.58 -20.79
N GLU A 237 0.86 12.36 -19.55
CA GLU A 237 1.67 11.21 -19.16
C GLU A 237 0.91 9.89 -19.35
N TRP A 238 -0.35 9.82 -18.93
CA TRP A 238 -1.18 8.64 -19.08
C TRP A 238 -1.37 8.25 -20.57
N GLU A 239 -1.52 9.21 -21.46
CA GLU A 239 -1.64 9.01 -22.91
C GLU A 239 -0.37 8.43 -23.55
N THR A 240 0.76 8.37 -22.84
CA THR A 240 2.00 7.73 -23.33
C THR A 240 2.00 6.21 -23.17
N PHE A 241 1.13 5.62 -22.35
CA PHE A 241 1.13 4.18 -22.10
C PHE A 241 0.69 3.31 -23.27
N PRO A 242 -0.34 3.64 -24.08
CA PRO A 242 -0.77 2.78 -25.18
C PRO A 242 0.36 2.39 -26.17
N PRO A 243 1.23 3.28 -26.63
CA PRO A 243 2.36 2.87 -27.46
C PRO A 243 3.40 2.00 -26.71
N LEU A 244 3.61 2.21 -25.41
CA LEU A 244 4.50 1.35 -24.60
C LEU A 244 3.93 -0.08 -24.48
N ILE A 245 2.63 -0.20 -24.25
CA ILE A 245 1.93 -1.49 -24.19
C ILE A 245 2.01 -2.21 -25.52
N ALA A 246 1.74 -1.50 -26.64
CA ALA A 246 1.81 -2.08 -27.98
C ALA A 246 3.23 -2.58 -28.31
N ALA A 247 4.26 -1.84 -27.94
CA ALA A 247 5.65 -2.26 -28.10
C ALA A 247 5.99 -3.50 -27.26
N ALA A 248 5.49 -3.58 -26.01
CA ALA A 248 5.68 -4.74 -25.15
C ALA A 248 4.95 -5.99 -25.72
N GLU A 249 3.74 -5.83 -26.26
CA GLU A 249 3.01 -6.91 -26.95
C GLU A 249 3.76 -7.42 -28.18
N ALA A 250 4.30 -6.52 -29.00
CA ALA A 250 5.10 -6.90 -30.16
C ALA A 250 6.33 -7.76 -29.75
N ARG A 251 7.03 -7.39 -28.71
CA ARG A 251 8.18 -8.14 -28.17
C ARG A 251 7.83 -9.55 -27.72
N ILE A 252 6.67 -9.73 -27.06
CA ILE A 252 6.16 -11.06 -26.66
C ILE A 252 6.10 -11.99 -27.86
N PHE A 253 5.55 -11.52 -29.00
CA PHE A 253 5.39 -12.34 -30.20
C PHE A 253 6.69 -12.46 -31.02
N ASN A 254 7.59 -11.50 -30.94
CA ASN A 254 8.90 -11.56 -31.60
C ASN A 254 9.92 -12.38 -30.79
N GLY A 255 9.61 -12.75 -29.53
CA GLY A 255 10.54 -13.45 -28.65
C GLY A 255 11.68 -12.56 -28.10
N GLU A 256 11.45 -11.24 -28.09
CA GLU A 256 12.41 -10.27 -27.59
C GLU A 256 12.31 -10.08 -26.07
N ALA A 257 13.43 -9.83 -25.42
CA ALA A 257 13.46 -9.48 -24.01
C ALA A 257 12.80 -8.10 -23.76
N PRO A 258 12.25 -7.85 -22.54
CA PRO A 258 11.80 -6.53 -22.16
C PRO A 258 12.90 -5.48 -22.34
N ALA A 259 12.59 -4.33 -22.96
CA ALA A 259 13.55 -3.25 -23.06
C ALA A 259 13.71 -2.56 -21.70
N PRO A 260 14.94 -2.30 -21.24
CA PRO A 260 15.14 -1.41 -20.11
C PRO A 260 14.71 0.01 -20.52
N LEU A 261 13.89 0.64 -19.67
CA LEU A 261 13.57 2.05 -19.84
C LEU A 261 14.63 2.90 -19.13
N PRO A 262 15.03 4.03 -19.70
CA PRO A 262 15.99 4.91 -19.07
C PRO A 262 15.44 5.41 -17.73
N LEU A 263 16.28 5.36 -16.70
CA LEU A 263 15.92 5.99 -15.43
C LEU A 263 15.88 7.51 -15.61
N PRO A 264 14.86 8.20 -15.09
CA PRO A 264 14.79 9.64 -15.17
C PRO A 264 15.91 10.26 -14.33
N ALA A 265 16.43 11.40 -14.81
CA ALA A 265 17.37 12.18 -14.03
C ALA A 265 16.66 12.71 -12.78
N ARG A 266 17.31 12.55 -11.62
CA ARG A 266 16.82 13.09 -10.36
C ARG A 266 17.47 14.44 -10.11
N SER A 267 16.64 15.45 -9.77
CA SER A 267 17.11 16.78 -9.41
C SER A 267 17.21 16.95 -7.91
N GLY A 268 18.15 17.75 -7.45
CA GLY A 268 18.31 18.13 -6.06
C GLY A 268 18.36 19.66 -5.90
N SER A 269 18.13 20.12 -4.69
CA SER A 269 18.24 21.52 -4.33
C SER A 269 19.72 21.96 -4.39
N ALA A 270 19.99 23.08 -5.03
CA ALA A 270 21.33 23.66 -5.06
C ALA A 270 21.84 24.15 -3.69
N ASP A 271 20.97 24.28 -2.70
CA ASP A 271 21.30 24.77 -1.34
C ASP A 271 21.16 23.65 -0.30
N ALA A 272 21.79 22.50 -0.56
CA ALA A 272 21.77 21.31 0.30
C ALA A 272 22.94 21.28 1.30
N ASP A 273 23.15 22.35 2.04
CA ASP A 273 24.21 22.48 3.05
C ASP A 273 23.65 22.14 4.44
N THR A 274 24.03 20.97 4.97
CA THR A 274 23.59 20.50 6.30
C THR A 274 24.06 21.39 7.44
N ALA A 275 25.18 22.10 7.32
CA ALA A 275 25.66 23.02 8.35
C ALA A 275 24.80 24.30 8.42
N LYS A 276 24.40 24.82 7.28
CA LYS A 276 23.43 25.94 7.21
C LYS A 276 22.08 25.56 7.77
N GLU A 277 21.61 24.36 7.44
CA GLU A 277 20.33 23.86 7.92
C GLU A 277 20.36 23.67 9.44
N LEU A 278 21.44 23.06 9.97
CA LEU A 278 21.65 22.92 11.40
C LEU A 278 21.67 24.28 12.12
N ALA A 279 22.34 25.28 11.53
CA ALA A 279 22.39 26.63 12.10
C ALA A 279 21.05 27.38 12.04
N ALA A 280 20.14 26.95 11.18
CA ALA A 280 18.80 27.53 11.05
C ALA A 280 17.79 27.04 12.11
N PHE A 281 18.17 26.06 12.93
CA PHE A 281 17.28 25.54 13.96
C PHE A 281 17.26 26.41 15.23
N LYS A 282 16.05 26.56 15.75
CA LYS A 282 15.79 26.99 17.12
C LYS A 282 15.20 25.79 17.87
N VAL A 283 15.95 25.25 18.83
CA VAL A 283 15.54 24.11 19.63
C VAL A 283 15.05 24.59 21.01
N LEU A 284 14.13 23.83 21.61
CA LEU A 284 13.62 24.07 22.97
C LEU A 284 14.76 24.11 23.99
N ASP A 285 14.68 25.02 24.95
CA ASP A 285 15.70 25.14 26.00
C ASP A 285 15.94 23.81 26.73
N GLY A 286 17.22 23.49 26.97
CA GLY A 286 17.64 22.21 27.56
C GLY A 286 17.79 21.06 26.55
N PHE A 287 17.50 21.30 25.29
CA PHE A 287 17.73 20.33 24.21
C PHE A 287 18.83 20.79 23.26
N GLU A 288 19.33 19.85 22.49
CA GLU A 288 20.26 20.07 21.39
C GLU A 288 19.82 19.24 20.18
N VAL A 289 20.18 19.71 18.98
CA VAL A 289 19.91 19.03 17.73
C VAL A 289 21.24 18.68 17.05
N SER A 290 21.32 17.48 16.50
CA SER A 290 22.46 16.97 15.71
C SER A 290 21.97 16.25 14.46
N LEU A 291 22.84 16.12 13.47
CA LEU A 291 22.58 15.31 12.29
C LEU A 291 22.85 13.83 12.62
N PHE A 292 21.85 12.97 12.44
CA PHE A 292 22.01 11.52 12.56
C PHE A 292 22.43 10.87 11.24
N ALA A 293 21.74 11.22 10.13
CA ALA A 293 22.02 10.71 8.80
C ALA A 293 21.53 11.67 7.71
N ASP A 294 22.14 11.59 6.53
CA ASP A 294 21.76 12.35 5.35
C ASP A 294 21.99 11.55 4.05
N GLU A 295 22.04 12.21 2.89
CA GLU A 295 22.28 11.59 1.60
C GLU A 295 23.62 10.85 1.49
N ARG A 296 24.59 11.12 2.34
CA ARG A 296 25.85 10.35 2.41
C ARG A 296 25.65 8.92 2.86
N GLN A 297 24.57 8.64 3.60
CA GLN A 297 24.10 7.32 3.96
C GLN A 297 23.04 6.76 2.98
N GLY A 298 22.81 7.45 1.85
CA GLY A 298 21.82 7.07 0.84
C GLY A 298 20.41 7.60 1.11
N ILE A 299 20.23 8.44 2.13
CA ILE A 299 18.92 8.94 2.52
C ILE A 299 18.48 10.04 1.54
N ALA A 300 17.45 9.75 0.73
CA ALA A 300 16.83 10.71 -0.17
C ALA A 300 15.31 10.64 0.01
N ASN A 301 14.68 11.78 0.23
CA ASN A 301 13.25 11.88 0.49
C ASN A 301 12.74 10.84 1.50
N PRO A 302 13.26 10.80 2.73
CA PRO A 302 12.82 9.87 3.74
C PRO A 302 11.37 10.15 4.15
N LEU A 303 10.59 9.06 4.33
CA LEU A 303 9.17 9.12 4.67
C LEU A 303 8.91 8.73 6.13
N SER A 304 9.65 7.75 6.65
CA SER A 304 9.46 7.26 8.01
C SER A 304 10.70 6.55 8.55
N VAL A 305 10.81 6.50 9.88
CA VAL A 305 11.85 5.76 10.60
C VAL A 305 11.25 4.82 11.62
N ARG A 306 11.83 3.62 11.75
CA ARG A 306 11.51 2.62 12.77
C ARG A 306 12.77 1.91 13.20
N TRP A 307 12.74 1.22 14.35
CA TRP A 307 13.90 0.47 14.85
C TRP A 307 13.54 -0.98 15.09
N ASP A 308 14.52 -1.84 14.90
CA ASP A 308 14.44 -3.22 15.35
C ASP A 308 14.85 -3.36 16.84
N ALA A 309 14.75 -4.57 17.37
CA ALA A 309 15.05 -4.87 18.76
C ALA A 309 16.55 -4.72 19.15
N ASP A 310 17.43 -4.49 18.18
CA ASP A 310 18.86 -4.18 18.41
C ASP A 310 19.15 -2.68 18.31
N GLY A 311 18.12 -1.84 18.16
CA GLY A 311 18.28 -0.39 18.05
C GLY A 311 18.77 0.09 16.68
N ARG A 312 18.80 -0.78 15.65
CA ARG A 312 19.16 -0.37 14.27
C ARG A 312 17.96 0.32 13.63
N MET A 313 18.21 1.46 13.00
CA MET A 313 17.16 2.27 12.38
C MET A 313 16.87 1.79 10.97
N PHE A 314 15.59 1.66 10.62
CA PHE A 314 15.10 1.45 9.26
C PHE A 314 14.49 2.75 8.75
N VAL A 315 14.86 3.16 7.55
CA VAL A 315 14.42 4.41 6.91
C VAL A 315 13.78 4.08 5.57
N ALA A 316 12.49 4.34 5.43
CA ALA A 316 11.80 4.26 4.14
C ALA A 316 12.04 5.55 3.38
N CYS A 317 12.53 5.44 2.13
CA CYS A 317 12.83 6.56 1.24
C CYS A 317 12.08 6.41 -0.08
N SER A 318 11.61 7.52 -0.66
CA SER A 318 10.93 7.52 -1.95
C SER A 318 11.34 8.70 -2.83
N ASP A 319 12.09 8.42 -3.86
CA ASP A 319 12.31 9.37 -4.95
C ASP A 319 11.22 9.30 -6.03
N THR A 320 10.35 8.27 -5.96
CA THR A 320 9.19 8.06 -6.81
C THR A 320 8.06 9.04 -6.51
N TYR A 321 7.82 9.34 -5.21
CA TYR A 321 6.70 10.19 -4.78
C TYR A 321 6.71 11.58 -5.48
N PRO A 322 5.57 12.13 -5.96
CA PRO A 322 4.22 11.56 -5.83
C PRO A 322 3.79 10.65 -6.99
N GLN A 323 4.54 10.56 -8.07
CA GLN A 323 4.22 9.79 -9.27
C GLN A 323 5.49 9.30 -9.96
N ILE A 324 5.58 7.99 -10.25
CA ILE A 324 6.61 7.44 -11.11
C ILE A 324 6.41 7.94 -12.55
N GLU A 325 7.48 8.09 -13.29
CA GLU A 325 7.45 8.43 -14.71
C GLU A 325 6.85 7.27 -15.54
N PRO A 326 6.10 7.56 -16.62
CA PRO A 326 5.46 6.53 -17.44
C PRO A 326 6.43 5.44 -17.89
N GLY A 327 6.07 4.19 -17.63
CA GLY A 327 6.85 3.02 -18.01
C GLY A 327 8.09 2.72 -17.16
N VAL A 328 8.55 3.64 -16.33
CA VAL A 328 9.67 3.41 -15.41
C VAL A 328 9.26 2.43 -14.30
N LYS A 329 10.17 1.57 -13.86
CA LYS A 329 9.97 0.72 -12.68
C LYS A 329 10.32 1.52 -11.43
N PRO A 330 9.42 1.62 -10.44
CA PRO A 330 9.76 2.23 -9.17
C PRO A 330 10.87 1.43 -8.48
N ASN A 331 11.78 2.13 -7.81
CA ASN A 331 12.89 1.53 -7.07
C ASN A 331 13.14 2.26 -5.73
N ASP A 332 12.09 2.61 -5.05
CA ASP A 332 12.19 3.15 -3.70
C ASP A 332 12.81 2.12 -2.76
N ARG A 333 13.42 2.58 -1.69
CA ARG A 333 14.28 1.76 -0.84
C ARG A 333 13.98 1.92 0.64
N ILE A 334 14.29 0.87 1.38
CA ILE A 334 14.44 0.93 2.83
C ILE A 334 15.92 0.73 3.14
N TYR A 335 16.49 1.70 3.86
CA TYR A 335 17.86 1.61 4.38
C TYR A 335 17.84 1.14 5.83
N LYS A 336 18.85 0.36 6.20
CA LYS A 336 19.13 0.02 7.59
C LYS A 336 20.40 0.76 8.04
N LEU A 337 20.27 1.61 9.04
CA LEU A 337 21.31 2.43 9.61
C LEU A 337 21.71 1.90 10.98
N THR A 338 22.99 1.98 11.28
CA THR A 338 23.54 1.56 12.58
C THR A 338 24.49 2.63 13.12
N ASP A 339 24.23 3.07 14.32
CA ASP A 339 25.15 3.81 15.17
C ASP A 339 25.90 2.79 16.03
N ARG A 340 27.19 2.58 15.81
CA ARG A 340 27.96 1.50 16.43
C ARG A 340 28.67 1.93 17.71
N ASP A 341 29.05 3.19 17.78
CA ASP A 341 29.80 3.75 18.91
C ASP A 341 28.91 4.56 19.86
N GLY A 342 27.62 4.76 19.51
CA GLY A 342 26.63 5.44 20.34
C GLY A 342 26.80 6.96 20.40
N ASP A 343 27.45 7.56 19.39
CA ASP A 343 27.68 9.01 19.32
C ASP A 343 26.46 9.80 18.83
N GLY A 344 25.39 9.09 18.41
CA GLY A 344 24.17 9.67 17.89
C GLY A 344 24.26 10.00 16.40
N ARG A 345 25.12 9.30 15.66
CA ARG A 345 25.27 9.36 14.20
C ARG A 345 25.30 7.97 13.59
N ALA A 346 24.83 7.84 12.39
CA ALA A 346 24.91 6.58 11.67
C ALA A 346 26.30 6.34 11.08
N ASP A 347 27.01 5.30 11.57
CA ASP A 347 28.31 4.86 11.07
C ASP A 347 28.19 3.97 9.84
N ALA A 348 27.10 3.23 9.73
CA ALA A 348 26.88 2.28 8.67
C ALA A 348 25.48 2.40 8.08
N SER A 349 25.42 2.21 6.76
CA SER A 349 24.17 2.15 5.99
C SER A 349 24.21 0.96 5.05
N GLU A 350 23.12 0.23 4.95
CA GLU A 350 22.93 -0.81 3.97
C GLU A 350 21.51 -0.76 3.39
N VAL A 351 21.35 -1.14 2.13
CA VAL A 351 20.03 -1.30 1.52
C VAL A 351 19.40 -2.58 2.08
N PHE A 352 18.34 -2.44 2.86
CA PHE A 352 17.57 -3.56 3.38
C PHE A 352 16.59 -4.11 2.34
N ALA A 353 15.93 -3.22 1.61
CA ALA A 353 15.01 -3.58 0.55
C ALA A 353 15.00 -2.51 -0.55
N GLU A 354 14.76 -2.96 -1.79
CA GLU A 354 14.62 -2.09 -2.95
C GLU A 354 13.46 -2.55 -3.87
N GLY A 355 13.19 -1.83 -4.95
CA GLY A 355 12.08 -2.14 -5.84
C GLY A 355 10.71 -1.87 -5.20
N LEU A 356 10.64 -0.92 -4.29
CA LEU A 356 9.40 -0.46 -3.65
C LEU A 356 8.78 0.69 -4.46
N ASN A 357 7.51 0.98 -4.17
CA ASN A 357 6.75 2.04 -4.84
C ASN A 357 6.03 2.90 -3.80
N ILE A 358 6.58 4.04 -3.46
CA ILE A 358 6.04 4.98 -2.47
C ILE A 358 5.67 4.26 -1.16
N PRO A 359 6.65 3.77 -0.40
CA PRO A 359 6.44 3.04 0.85
C PRO A 359 6.05 4.00 1.99
N THR A 360 4.79 4.47 1.97
CA THR A 360 4.24 5.44 2.92
C THR A 360 3.94 4.87 4.30
N GLY A 361 3.83 3.54 4.41
CA GLY A 361 3.70 2.83 5.68
C GLY A 361 4.87 1.90 5.91
N MET A 362 5.49 1.95 7.09
CA MET A 362 6.52 1.00 7.50
C MET A 362 6.46 0.75 9.01
N GLU A 363 6.55 -0.51 9.42
CA GLU A 363 6.71 -0.86 10.83
C GLU A 363 7.55 -2.13 10.98
N VAL A 364 8.40 -2.17 12.00
CA VAL A 364 9.29 -3.30 12.28
C VAL A 364 8.63 -4.23 13.30
N GLY A 365 8.41 -5.47 12.88
CA GLY A 365 7.93 -6.56 13.70
C GLY A 365 9.05 -7.50 14.19
N HIS A 366 8.65 -8.59 14.84
CA HIS A 366 9.59 -9.58 15.37
C HIS A 366 10.35 -10.30 14.23
N ASP A 367 9.64 -10.75 13.18
CA ASP A 367 10.18 -11.60 12.12
C ASP A 367 10.56 -10.84 10.84
N GLY A 368 10.36 -9.53 10.79
CA GLY A 368 10.60 -8.72 9.61
C GLY A 368 9.95 -7.35 9.64
N VAL A 369 9.85 -6.75 8.46
CA VAL A 369 9.32 -5.40 8.26
C VAL A 369 8.02 -5.46 7.48
N TYR A 370 6.98 -4.82 7.99
CA TYR A 370 5.70 -4.58 7.31
C TYR A 370 5.79 -3.28 6.53
N VAL A 371 5.46 -3.33 5.25
CA VAL A 371 5.55 -2.16 4.35
C VAL A 371 4.23 -1.96 3.64
N GLY A 372 3.63 -0.78 3.83
CA GLY A 372 2.47 -0.31 3.07
C GLY A 372 2.95 0.48 1.85
N GLN A 373 2.63 -0.01 0.67
CA GLN A 373 2.94 0.66 -0.58
C GLN A 373 1.79 0.54 -1.58
N GLY A 374 1.44 1.64 -2.24
CA GLY A 374 0.41 1.62 -3.27
C GLY A 374 -0.83 0.83 -2.82
N THR A 375 -1.08 -0.32 -3.45
CA THR A 375 -2.26 -1.18 -3.21
C THR A 375 -1.99 -2.40 -2.31
N GLU A 376 -0.83 -2.50 -1.66
CA GLU A 376 -0.37 -3.73 -1.00
C GLU A 376 0.26 -3.50 0.37
N ILE A 377 0.10 -4.46 1.27
CA ILE A 377 0.97 -4.64 2.43
C ILE A 377 1.94 -5.76 2.12
N LEU A 378 3.22 -5.44 2.14
CA LEU A 378 4.32 -6.39 2.02
C LEU A 378 4.83 -6.79 3.39
N PHE A 379 5.30 -8.02 3.50
CA PHE A 379 6.15 -8.48 4.60
C PHE A 379 7.52 -8.85 4.04
N LEU A 380 8.56 -8.25 4.62
CA LEU A 380 9.96 -8.46 4.26
C LEU A 380 10.63 -9.15 5.44
N ASP A 381 10.96 -10.43 5.32
CA ASP A 381 11.60 -11.17 6.40
C ASP A 381 13.11 -10.86 6.51
N TRP A 382 13.69 -11.22 7.66
CA TRP A 382 15.11 -10.97 7.93
C TRP A 382 16.07 -11.76 7.04
N LYS A 383 15.57 -12.71 6.24
CA LYS A 383 16.36 -13.56 5.32
C LYS A 383 16.31 -13.05 3.87
N GLY A 384 15.63 -11.92 3.63
CA GLY A 384 15.45 -11.34 2.31
C GLY A 384 14.22 -11.86 1.56
N GLY A 385 13.36 -12.66 2.19
CA GLY A 385 12.08 -13.08 1.64
C GLY A 385 11.11 -11.90 1.53
N ARG A 386 10.30 -11.89 0.46
CA ARG A 386 9.28 -10.87 0.20
C ARG A 386 7.93 -11.53 -0.08
N LYS A 387 6.91 -11.16 0.68
CA LYS A 387 5.56 -11.69 0.55
C LYS A 387 4.53 -10.56 0.56
N ILE A 388 3.57 -10.57 -0.37
CA ILE A 388 2.37 -9.76 -0.29
C ILE A 388 1.46 -10.42 0.76
N LEU A 389 1.17 -9.73 1.84
CA LEU A 389 0.25 -10.22 2.87
C LEU A 389 -1.20 -9.96 2.46
N LEU A 390 -1.49 -8.74 2.08
CA LEU A 390 -2.82 -8.28 1.69
C LEU A 390 -2.69 -7.34 0.49
N SER A 391 -3.68 -7.36 -0.40
CA SER A 391 -3.82 -6.44 -1.52
C SER A 391 -5.27 -5.97 -1.65
N GLY A 392 -5.48 -4.89 -2.41
CA GLY A 392 -6.79 -4.29 -2.59
C GLY A 392 -6.96 -2.96 -1.88
N PHE A 393 -5.88 -2.37 -1.37
CA PHE A 393 -5.88 -0.97 -0.93
C PHE A 393 -5.93 -0.04 -2.14
N GLY A 394 -6.61 1.09 -1.99
CA GLY A 394 -6.78 2.03 -3.09
C GLY A 394 -5.53 2.88 -3.35
N ASN A 395 -5.40 3.35 -4.59
CA ASN A 395 -4.35 4.26 -5.05
C ASN A 395 -4.88 5.42 -5.92
N GLY A 396 -6.14 5.77 -5.74
CA GLY A 396 -6.77 6.90 -6.45
C GLY A 396 -6.03 8.23 -6.25
N ASP A 397 -5.28 8.33 -5.16
CA ASP A 397 -4.39 9.42 -4.82
C ASP A 397 -3.18 8.85 -4.06
N SER A 398 -1.97 8.93 -4.61
CA SER A 398 -0.75 8.38 -4.01
C SER A 398 -0.37 9.02 -2.67
N HIS A 399 -0.89 10.22 -2.41
CA HIS A 399 -0.73 10.96 -1.18
C HIS A 399 -1.61 10.40 -0.04
N GLN A 400 -2.70 9.72 -0.39
CA GLN A 400 -3.73 9.24 0.50
C GLN A 400 -3.70 7.71 0.69
N THR A 401 -2.73 7.01 0.10
CA THR A 401 -2.60 5.55 0.25
C THR A 401 -2.34 5.16 1.70
N ILE A 402 -2.37 3.86 2.00
CA ILE A 402 -2.10 3.33 3.35
C ILE A 402 -0.78 3.84 3.90
N ASN A 403 -0.81 4.44 5.09
CA ASN A 403 0.31 5.15 5.70
C ASN A 403 0.32 5.05 7.22
N SER A 404 1.37 5.59 7.85
CA SER A 404 1.45 5.78 9.30
C SER A 404 1.33 4.50 10.12
N PHE A 405 2.02 3.45 9.70
CA PHE A 405 2.02 2.16 10.39
C PHE A 405 2.58 2.30 11.81
N VAL A 406 1.85 1.74 12.78
CA VAL A 406 2.23 1.74 14.19
C VAL A 406 1.66 0.52 14.92
N TRP A 407 2.46 -0.10 15.81
CA TRP A 407 1.94 -1.10 16.72
C TRP A 407 1.13 -0.46 17.84
N SER A 408 -0.10 -0.96 18.04
CA SER A 408 -0.86 -0.64 19.23
C SER A 408 -0.25 -1.32 20.47
N PRO A 409 -0.55 -0.83 21.69
CA PRO A 409 -0.15 -1.54 22.92
C PRO A 409 -0.68 -2.99 22.99
N GLY A 410 -1.72 -3.31 22.24
CA GLY A 410 -2.29 -4.66 22.12
C GLY A 410 -1.59 -5.58 21.11
N GLY A 411 -0.59 -5.09 20.38
CA GLY A 411 0.15 -5.87 19.38
C GLY A 411 -0.53 -5.98 18.02
N GLU A 412 -1.43 -5.05 17.71
CA GLU A 412 -2.08 -4.94 16.41
C GLU A 412 -1.40 -3.85 15.58
N LEU A 413 -1.28 -4.06 14.28
CA LEU A 413 -0.74 -3.06 13.35
C LEU A 413 -1.87 -2.12 12.90
N TRP A 414 -1.76 -0.85 13.27
CA TRP A 414 -2.71 0.20 12.88
C TRP A 414 -2.10 1.07 11.77
N PHE A 415 -2.97 1.53 10.86
CA PHE A 415 -2.56 2.42 9.77
C PHE A 415 -3.77 3.17 9.20
N GLY A 416 -3.51 4.33 8.59
CA GLY A 416 -4.53 5.17 7.97
C GLY A 416 -4.61 5.02 6.46
N GLN A 417 -5.74 5.45 5.88
CA GLN A 417 -5.87 5.84 4.48
C GLN A 417 -6.66 7.14 4.39
N GLY A 418 -6.42 7.92 3.33
CA GLY A 418 -7.03 9.23 3.19
C GLY A 418 -8.26 9.29 2.31
N ASP A 419 -8.75 10.51 2.12
CA ASP A 419 -9.94 10.81 1.33
C ASP A 419 -9.78 10.43 -0.14
N GLY A 420 -10.87 9.97 -0.74
CA GLY A 420 -10.90 9.55 -2.15
C GLY A 420 -10.19 8.23 -2.43
N ILE A 421 -9.88 7.46 -1.39
CA ILE A 421 -9.34 6.11 -1.51
C ILE A 421 -10.45 5.09 -1.29
N GLU A 422 -10.58 4.16 -2.24
CA GLU A 422 -11.49 3.02 -2.16
C GLU A 422 -10.68 1.75 -1.99
N SER A 423 -10.71 1.18 -0.79
CA SER A 423 -10.04 -0.09 -0.47
C SER A 423 -11.05 -1.21 -0.32
N ARG A 424 -10.76 -2.35 -0.95
CA ARG A 424 -11.48 -3.60 -0.81
C ARG A 424 -10.47 -4.73 -0.75
N VAL A 425 -10.28 -5.23 0.46
CA VAL A 425 -9.20 -6.16 0.78
C VAL A 425 -9.77 -7.53 1.13
N GLU A 426 -9.41 -8.54 0.36
CA GLU A 426 -9.75 -9.92 0.69
C GLU A 426 -8.90 -10.42 1.86
N THR A 427 -9.56 -11.02 2.84
CA THR A 427 -8.96 -11.64 4.02
C THR A 427 -9.53 -13.04 4.23
N PRO A 428 -8.93 -13.87 5.10
CA PRO A 428 -9.52 -15.16 5.46
C PRO A 428 -10.93 -15.10 6.06
N SER A 429 -11.39 -13.90 6.46
CA SER A 429 -12.71 -13.66 7.05
C SER A 429 -13.69 -12.95 6.09
N GLY A 430 -13.34 -12.84 4.81
CA GLY A 430 -14.15 -12.11 3.82
C GLY A 430 -13.51 -10.81 3.36
N VAL A 431 -14.28 -9.91 2.77
CA VAL A 431 -13.79 -8.63 2.24
C VAL A 431 -13.93 -7.52 3.27
N SER A 432 -12.81 -6.94 3.68
CA SER A 432 -12.77 -5.70 4.47
C SER A 432 -12.75 -4.49 3.53
N SER A 433 -13.61 -3.50 3.78
CA SER A 433 -13.76 -2.34 2.89
C SER A 433 -13.71 -1.03 3.65
N LEU A 434 -13.06 -0.03 3.04
CA LEU A 434 -13.04 1.36 3.52
C LEU A 434 -13.03 2.28 2.30
N PHE A 435 -14.07 3.13 2.15
CA PHE A 435 -14.30 3.89 0.93
C PHE A 435 -13.97 5.39 1.03
N GLN A 436 -13.44 5.78 2.15
CA GLN A 436 -13.02 7.17 2.43
C GLN A 436 -11.84 7.16 3.41
N ALA A 437 -11.47 8.33 3.91
CA ALA A 437 -10.50 8.46 4.98
C ALA A 437 -10.91 7.65 6.21
N GLY A 438 -9.97 6.93 6.76
CA GLY A 438 -10.21 6.12 7.95
C GLY A 438 -8.96 5.41 8.45
N VAL A 439 -9.15 4.48 9.35
CA VAL A 439 -8.09 3.71 10.00
C VAL A 439 -8.38 2.23 9.88
N PHE A 440 -7.35 1.47 9.60
CA PHE A 440 -7.35 0.01 9.66
C PHE A 440 -6.61 -0.48 10.90
N ARG A 441 -7.01 -1.67 11.35
CA ARG A 441 -6.31 -2.48 12.34
C ARG A 441 -6.09 -3.88 11.78
N LEU A 442 -4.85 -4.31 11.68
CA LEU A 442 -4.46 -5.63 11.20
C LEU A 442 -3.90 -6.46 12.34
N ARG A 443 -4.37 -7.70 12.48
CA ARG A 443 -3.75 -8.77 13.26
C ARG A 443 -2.99 -9.69 12.32
N PRO A 444 -1.66 -9.51 12.14
CA PRO A 444 -0.93 -10.16 11.05
C PRO A 444 -0.95 -11.68 11.11
N GLY A 445 -0.87 -12.28 12.30
CA GLY A 445 -0.89 -13.74 12.45
C GLY A 445 -2.20 -14.40 12.00
N GLN A 446 -3.30 -13.67 12.05
CA GLN A 446 -4.63 -14.13 11.64
C GLN A 446 -5.06 -13.57 10.28
N LEU A 447 -4.30 -12.63 9.74
CA LEU A 447 -4.68 -11.82 8.57
C LEU A 447 -6.07 -11.19 8.74
N GLN A 448 -6.44 -10.88 9.98
CA GLN A 448 -7.69 -10.21 10.27
C GLN A 448 -7.51 -8.71 10.13
N LEU A 449 -8.27 -8.11 9.22
CA LEU A 449 -8.25 -6.68 8.93
C LEU A 449 -9.60 -6.06 9.28
N ASP A 450 -9.59 -5.20 10.30
CA ASP A 450 -10.76 -4.40 10.68
C ASP A 450 -10.61 -2.98 10.13
N ALA A 451 -11.65 -2.44 9.54
CA ALA A 451 -11.72 -1.04 9.13
C ALA A 451 -12.52 -0.24 10.17
N PHE A 452 -12.02 0.94 10.54
CA PHE A 452 -12.69 1.84 11.46
C PHE A 452 -12.95 3.18 10.79
N LEU A 453 -14.16 3.68 11.00
CA LEU A 453 -14.55 5.01 10.61
C LEU A 453 -14.23 5.35 9.14
N ASP A 454 -15.27 5.64 8.45
CA ASP A 454 -15.27 6.11 7.10
C ASP A 454 -15.59 7.61 7.14
N ASP A 455 -14.78 8.44 6.50
CA ASP A 455 -14.98 9.90 6.42
C ASP A 455 -15.08 10.60 7.80
N PHE A 456 -14.27 10.16 8.76
CA PHE A 456 -14.33 10.65 10.14
C PHE A 456 -13.54 11.93 10.37
N MET A 457 -12.58 12.22 9.53
CA MET A 457 -11.78 13.43 9.57
C MET A 457 -12.15 14.34 8.40
N GLY A 458 -12.16 15.59 8.62
CA GLY A 458 -12.35 16.49 7.53
C GLY A 458 -11.21 17.49 7.51
N PRO A 459 -10.41 17.54 6.45
CA PRO A 459 -10.61 17.12 5.07
C PRO A 459 -10.16 15.70 4.71
N GLY A 460 -9.83 14.84 5.66
CA GLY A 460 -9.59 13.44 5.36
C GLY A 460 -8.15 13.04 5.03
N ASN A 461 -7.16 13.66 5.69
CA ASN A 461 -5.73 13.40 5.47
C ASN A 461 -5.07 12.77 6.72
N PRO A 462 -5.33 11.48 7.04
CA PRO A 462 -4.78 10.83 8.22
C PRO A 462 -3.30 10.45 8.00
N TRP A 463 -2.39 11.27 8.51
CA TRP A 463 -0.95 11.09 8.35
C TRP A 463 -0.21 10.83 9.66
N GLY A 464 -0.89 10.26 10.64
CA GLY A 464 -0.27 9.84 11.88
C GLY A 464 -1.27 9.21 12.84
N VAL A 465 -0.85 8.11 13.46
CA VAL A 465 -1.57 7.42 14.54
C VAL A 465 -0.59 7.20 15.69
N ALA A 466 -1.01 7.52 16.90
CA ALA A 466 -0.24 7.25 18.10
C ALA A 466 -1.14 6.83 19.25
N PHE A 467 -0.57 6.17 20.23
CA PHE A 467 -1.25 5.73 21.45
C PHE A 467 -0.59 6.36 22.67
N ASP A 468 -1.36 6.63 23.70
CA ASP A 468 -0.81 6.88 25.03
C ASP A 468 -0.45 5.56 25.74
N ASP A 469 -0.02 5.65 27.00
CA ASP A 469 0.32 4.46 27.80
C ASP A 469 -0.90 3.64 28.24
N PHE A 470 -2.11 4.19 28.11
CA PHE A 470 -3.37 3.53 28.42
C PHE A 470 -4.04 2.92 27.19
N GLY A 471 -3.42 3.07 26.00
CA GLY A 471 -3.96 2.56 24.74
C GLY A 471 -5.02 3.45 24.11
N GLN A 472 -5.16 4.70 24.57
CA GLN A 472 -5.98 5.70 23.88
C GLN A 472 -5.33 6.08 22.56
N SER A 473 -6.10 6.09 21.47
CA SER A 473 -5.58 6.35 20.13
C SER A 473 -5.85 7.78 19.68
N PHE A 474 -4.78 8.44 19.23
CA PHE A 474 -4.81 9.79 18.67
C PHE A 474 -4.42 9.73 17.20
N VAL A 475 -5.20 10.40 16.37
CA VAL A 475 -5.00 10.45 14.92
C VAL A 475 -4.86 11.92 14.52
N ILE A 476 -3.92 12.20 13.65
CA ILE A 476 -3.78 13.54 13.07
C ILE A 476 -4.30 13.54 11.64
N ASP A 477 -5.02 14.61 11.32
CA ASP A 477 -5.35 15.00 9.95
C ASP A 477 -4.41 16.11 9.51
N GLY A 478 -3.76 15.95 8.37
CA GLY A 478 -2.75 16.87 7.83
C GLY A 478 -3.24 18.30 7.63
N ALA A 479 -4.54 18.52 7.50
CA ALA A 479 -5.17 19.83 7.41
C ALA A 479 -6.23 20.07 8.51
N GLY A 480 -6.85 19.01 9.03
CA GLY A 480 -7.96 19.07 9.98
C GLY A 480 -7.56 19.12 11.45
N GLY A 481 -6.35 18.75 11.83
CA GLY A 481 -5.87 18.83 13.21
C GLY A 481 -5.74 17.51 13.95
N VAL A 482 -6.07 17.49 15.24
CA VAL A 482 -5.92 16.29 16.10
C VAL A 482 -7.29 15.74 16.47
N PHE A 483 -7.41 14.42 16.48
CA PHE A 483 -8.63 13.69 16.81
C PHE A 483 -8.32 12.57 17.80
N HIS A 484 -9.27 12.29 18.69
CA HIS A 484 -9.28 11.09 19.54
C HIS A 484 -10.20 10.04 18.90
N LEU A 485 -9.66 8.87 18.66
CA LEU A 485 -10.38 7.78 18.02
C LEU A 485 -10.63 6.66 19.04
N THR A 486 -11.91 6.36 19.29
CA THR A 486 -12.32 5.22 20.11
C THR A 486 -12.72 4.07 19.18
N PRO A 487 -11.90 3.01 19.05
CA PRO A 487 -12.19 1.89 18.15
C PRO A 487 -13.54 1.23 18.44
N ALA A 488 -14.21 0.78 17.40
CA ALA A 488 -15.49 0.06 17.44
C ALA A 488 -16.67 0.84 18.06
N SER A 489 -16.49 2.09 18.45
CA SER A 489 -17.58 2.94 18.96
C SER A 489 -18.55 3.37 17.86
N VAL A 490 -18.08 3.40 16.60
CA VAL A 490 -18.87 3.83 15.45
C VAL A 490 -18.73 2.82 14.31
N PRO A 491 -19.83 2.26 13.80
CA PRO A 491 -19.80 1.41 12.62
C PRO A 491 -19.31 2.21 11.38
N VAL A 492 -18.44 1.61 10.57
CA VAL A 492 -17.87 2.19 9.34
C VAL A 492 -18.95 2.82 8.43
N ARG A 493 -20.10 2.16 8.29
CA ARG A 493 -21.20 2.62 7.42
C ARG A 493 -21.95 3.85 7.93
N ARG A 494 -21.71 4.29 9.18
CA ARG A 494 -22.43 5.42 9.76
C ARG A 494 -21.85 6.77 9.39
N ARG A 495 -20.61 6.83 8.88
CA ARG A 495 -19.92 8.08 8.47
C ARG A 495 -20.02 9.18 9.52
N LEU A 496 -19.82 8.83 10.77
CA LEU A 496 -19.93 9.75 11.88
C LEU A 496 -18.61 10.53 12.02
N ARG A 497 -18.67 11.83 11.79
CA ARG A 497 -17.51 12.71 11.93
C ARG A 497 -17.12 12.85 13.40
N LEU A 498 -15.85 12.56 13.73
CA LEU A 498 -15.31 12.82 15.06
C LEU A 498 -15.11 14.30 15.31
N PRO A 499 -15.27 14.79 16.55
CA PRO A 499 -14.93 16.15 16.91
C PRO A 499 -13.41 16.35 16.83
N GLN A 500 -13.03 17.47 16.24
CA GLN A 500 -11.66 17.95 16.26
C GLN A 500 -11.31 18.41 17.68
N ILE A 501 -10.23 17.89 18.26
CA ILE A 501 -9.74 18.25 19.59
C ILE A 501 -8.54 19.18 19.56
N GLY A 502 -7.86 19.32 18.42
CA GLY A 502 -6.71 20.20 18.21
C GLY A 502 -6.84 21.03 16.93
N LYS A 503 -6.18 22.18 16.88
CA LYS A 503 -6.25 23.13 15.76
C LYS A 503 -5.77 22.52 14.45
N PRO A 504 -6.32 22.94 13.28
CA PRO A 504 -5.78 22.62 11.97
C PRO A 504 -4.32 23.05 11.79
N GLY A 505 -3.57 22.33 10.97
CA GLY A 505 -2.17 22.63 10.66
C GLY A 505 -1.71 21.95 9.38
N GLY A 506 -0.41 21.77 9.22
CA GLY A 506 0.21 20.94 8.20
C GLY A 506 0.87 19.73 8.83
N TYR A 507 0.09 18.86 9.46
CA TYR A 507 0.63 17.81 10.33
C TYR A 507 0.93 16.53 9.57
N CYS A 508 2.11 15.94 9.90
CA CYS A 508 2.53 14.63 9.43
C CYS A 508 3.40 13.96 10.50
N GLY A 509 3.16 12.68 10.79
CA GLY A 509 3.81 11.97 11.88
C GLY A 509 3.36 12.44 13.27
N ILE A 510 3.15 11.52 14.18
CA ILE A 510 2.82 11.80 15.58
C ILE A 510 3.55 10.80 16.47
N GLU A 511 3.97 11.25 17.66
CA GLU A 511 4.62 10.41 18.66
C GLU A 511 4.20 10.80 20.06
N CYS A 512 3.93 9.82 20.91
CA CYS A 512 3.70 10.01 22.33
C CYS A 512 5.01 9.89 23.12
N LEU A 513 5.36 10.89 23.90
CA LEU A 513 6.61 10.96 24.64
C LEU A 513 6.56 10.12 25.92
N GLY A 514 7.60 9.33 26.17
CA GLY A 514 7.76 8.54 27.38
C GLY A 514 9.20 7.99 27.47
N ALA A 515 10.12 8.81 27.99
CA ALA A 515 11.51 8.43 28.17
C ALA A 515 12.09 9.04 29.43
N GLY A 516 12.89 8.28 30.16
CA GLY A 516 13.57 8.75 31.37
C GLY A 516 14.57 9.90 31.13
N THR A 517 15.05 10.00 29.89
CA THR A 517 15.89 11.11 29.41
C THR A 517 15.13 12.43 29.30
N LEU A 518 13.80 12.42 29.15
CA LEU A 518 12.99 13.61 28.97
C LEU A 518 12.56 14.23 30.32
N PRO A 519 12.31 15.55 30.38
CA PRO A 519 11.73 16.21 31.54
C PRO A 519 10.41 15.58 31.98
N ALA A 520 10.17 15.51 33.29
CA ALA A 520 8.92 14.96 33.84
C ALA A 520 7.66 15.65 33.27
N ALA A 521 7.73 16.95 33.01
CA ALA A 521 6.64 17.72 32.42
C ALA A 521 6.30 17.34 30.97
N MET A 522 7.18 16.62 30.28
CA MET A 522 6.97 16.20 28.91
C MET A 522 6.45 14.75 28.79
N GLN A 523 6.42 14.01 29.90
CA GLN A 523 5.91 12.63 29.87
C GLN A 523 4.43 12.59 29.49
N GLY A 524 4.07 11.77 28.50
CA GLY A 524 2.71 11.65 27.98
C GLY A 524 2.27 12.78 27.04
N GLU A 525 3.12 13.79 26.75
CA GLU A 525 2.85 14.76 25.70
C GLU A 525 3.07 14.14 24.31
N PHE A 526 2.56 14.82 23.30
CA PHE A 526 2.66 14.40 21.91
C PHE A 526 3.48 15.38 21.08
N LEU A 527 4.24 14.82 20.13
CA LEU A 527 4.91 15.57 19.07
C LEU A 527 4.21 15.33 17.75
N VAL A 528 4.17 16.36 16.90
CA VAL A 528 3.73 16.27 15.50
C VAL A 528 4.65 17.10 14.61
N GLY A 529 5.03 16.54 13.45
CA GLY A 529 5.68 17.32 12.40
C GLY A 529 4.69 18.30 11.78
N ASP A 530 5.02 19.60 11.74
CA ASP A 530 4.24 20.62 11.04
C ASP A 530 5.06 21.11 9.84
N TYR A 531 4.92 20.40 8.70
CA TYR A 531 5.73 20.63 7.50
C TYR A 531 5.42 21.97 6.84
N LYS A 532 4.24 22.58 7.10
CA LYS A 532 3.90 23.92 6.59
C LYS A 532 4.55 25.03 7.39
N LYS A 533 4.79 24.81 8.68
CA LYS A 533 5.43 25.79 9.57
C LYS A 533 6.91 25.50 9.83
N ASN A 534 7.48 24.49 9.19
CA ASN A 534 8.87 24.11 9.37
C ASN A 534 9.23 23.88 10.85
N GLN A 535 8.38 23.12 11.58
CA GLN A 535 8.57 22.92 13.01
C GLN A 535 8.09 21.53 13.47
N VAL A 536 8.57 21.09 14.62
CA VAL A 536 8.02 19.99 15.40
C VAL A 536 7.21 20.58 16.54
N SER A 537 5.88 20.54 16.40
CA SER A 537 4.94 21.05 17.39
C SER A 537 4.73 20.06 18.52
N ARG A 538 4.41 20.57 19.72
CA ARG A 538 4.19 19.78 20.93
C ARG A 538 2.87 20.14 21.60
N PHE A 539 2.16 19.13 22.11
CA PHE A 539 0.92 19.33 22.84
C PHE A 539 0.70 18.26 23.92
N ALA A 540 -0.09 18.60 24.91
CA ALA A 540 -0.67 17.66 25.88
C ALA A 540 -2.11 17.35 25.47
N ALA A 541 -2.51 16.09 25.52
CA ALA A 541 -3.91 15.68 25.54
C ALA A 541 -4.36 15.66 27.01
N VAL A 542 -5.31 16.52 27.37
CA VAL A 542 -5.83 16.63 28.72
C VAL A 542 -7.30 16.22 28.76
N ASP A 543 -7.74 15.61 29.85
CA ASP A 543 -9.09 15.14 30.02
C ASP A 543 -10.10 16.28 29.83
N ASP A 544 -11.17 16.00 29.10
CA ASP A 544 -12.29 16.91 28.86
C ASP A 544 -13.61 16.12 28.78
N GLY A 545 -14.23 15.92 29.92
CA GLY A 545 -15.40 15.05 30.06
C GLY A 545 -15.08 13.58 29.77
N ALA A 546 -15.74 12.98 28.79
CA ALA A 546 -15.50 11.62 28.35
C ALA A 546 -14.45 11.51 27.22
N GLY A 547 -13.74 12.57 26.90
CA GLY A 547 -12.74 12.66 25.86
C GLY A 547 -11.57 13.54 26.25
N PHE A 548 -10.97 14.17 25.26
CA PHE A 548 -9.77 14.98 25.42
C PHE A 548 -9.90 16.32 24.71
N LYS A 549 -9.13 17.30 25.19
CA LYS A 549 -8.78 18.53 24.49
C LYS A 549 -7.27 18.65 24.35
N VAL A 550 -6.81 19.41 23.37
CA VAL A 550 -5.39 19.65 23.12
C VAL A 550 -4.97 20.97 23.74
N GLU A 551 -3.91 20.92 24.55
CA GLU A 551 -3.19 22.09 25.04
C GLU A 551 -1.82 22.18 24.35
N TRP A 552 -1.67 23.15 23.43
CA TRP A 552 -0.42 23.37 22.73
C TRP A 552 0.68 23.89 23.68
N ARG A 553 1.89 23.38 23.47
CA ARG A 553 3.11 23.76 24.20
C ARG A 553 4.06 24.48 23.24
N GLU A 554 5.16 25.01 23.79
CA GLU A 554 6.25 25.51 22.97
C GLU A 554 6.79 24.37 22.08
N PRO A 555 6.96 24.60 20.75
CA PRO A 555 7.52 23.60 19.86
C PRO A 555 8.89 23.11 20.28
N LEU A 556 9.14 21.81 20.05
CA LEU A 556 10.45 21.20 20.33
C LEU A 556 11.55 21.78 19.43
N LEU A 557 11.23 21.98 18.14
CA LEU A 557 12.18 22.40 17.12
C LEU A 557 11.47 23.31 16.10
N ARG A 558 12.14 24.38 15.69
CA ARG A 558 11.72 25.24 14.56
C ARG A 558 12.90 25.49 13.66
N SER A 559 12.66 25.62 12.34
CA SER A 559 13.69 25.97 11.38
C SER A 559 13.28 27.19 10.58
N SER A 560 14.23 28.08 10.32
CA SER A 560 14.12 29.15 9.32
C SER A 560 14.53 28.67 7.91
N HIS A 561 15.05 27.45 7.78
CA HIS A 561 15.41 26.87 6.50
C HIS A 561 14.17 26.44 5.73
N ARG A 562 14.02 26.94 4.48
CA ARG A 562 12.79 26.78 3.69
C ARG A 562 12.50 25.32 3.27
N ASN A 563 13.53 24.47 3.20
CA ASN A 563 13.40 23.09 2.75
C ASN A 563 13.13 22.09 3.90
N PHE A 564 13.24 22.53 5.16
CA PHE A 564 12.93 21.68 6.31
C PHE A 564 11.46 21.26 6.27
N ARG A 565 11.21 19.95 6.16
CA ARG A 565 9.87 19.35 6.07
C ARG A 565 9.76 18.14 6.99
N PRO A 566 9.44 18.35 8.27
CA PRO A 566 9.29 17.23 9.20
C PRO A 566 8.04 16.43 8.84
N VAL A 567 8.24 15.21 8.32
CA VAL A 567 7.17 14.30 7.85
C VAL A 567 6.94 13.10 8.76
N ASP A 568 7.90 12.76 9.62
CA ASP A 568 7.72 11.81 10.71
C ASP A 568 8.54 12.24 11.93
N VAL A 569 8.10 11.88 13.11
CA VAL A 569 8.79 12.13 14.37
C VAL A 569 8.62 10.94 15.29
N LYS A 570 9.74 10.40 15.83
CA LYS A 570 9.72 9.18 16.63
C LYS A 570 10.70 9.26 17.81
N LEU A 571 10.30 8.64 18.91
CA LEU A 571 11.18 8.40 20.06
C LEU A 571 12.06 7.20 19.77
N GLY A 572 13.37 7.39 19.84
CA GLY A 572 14.37 6.34 19.58
C GLY A 572 14.70 5.48 20.80
N PRO A 573 15.47 4.39 20.57
CA PRO A 573 15.89 3.46 21.62
C PRO A 573 16.80 4.10 22.68
N ASP A 574 17.48 5.19 22.33
CA ASP A 574 18.38 5.96 23.19
C ASP A 574 17.67 7.10 23.95
N GLY A 575 16.33 7.13 23.90
CA GLY A 575 15.50 8.16 24.53
C GLY A 575 15.60 9.54 23.88
N ALA A 576 16.26 9.67 22.73
CA ALA A 576 16.26 10.87 21.90
C ALA A 576 15.06 10.86 20.92
N ILE A 577 14.75 12.03 20.39
CA ILE A 577 13.69 12.24 19.41
C ILE A 577 14.33 12.36 18.02
N TYR A 578 13.84 11.55 17.07
CA TYR A 578 14.31 11.56 15.69
C TYR A 578 13.26 12.21 14.79
N VAL A 579 13.70 13.19 14.00
CA VAL A 579 12.86 13.97 13.09
C VAL A 579 13.24 13.64 11.67
N VAL A 580 12.30 13.09 10.92
CA VAL A 580 12.47 12.77 9.50
C VAL A 580 12.19 14.03 8.70
N ASP A 581 13.21 14.55 8.05
CA ASP A 581 13.15 15.72 7.21
C ASP A 581 13.15 15.30 5.73
N TRP A 582 11.99 15.42 5.09
CA TRP A 582 11.83 15.12 3.67
C TRP A 582 12.67 16.02 2.77
N TYR A 583 13.09 17.16 3.29
CA TYR A 583 13.94 18.14 2.62
C TYR A 583 13.44 18.54 1.24
N ASN A 584 12.40 19.32 1.17
CA ASN A 584 11.83 19.72 -0.11
C ASN A 584 11.37 21.19 -0.12
N PRO A 585 11.74 21.99 -1.15
CA PRO A 585 11.23 23.35 -1.30
C PRO A 585 9.74 23.39 -1.63
N ILE A 586 9.20 22.31 -2.19
CA ILE A 586 7.80 22.17 -2.56
C ILE A 586 7.07 21.47 -1.42
N THR A 587 5.95 22.05 -0.97
CA THR A 587 5.20 21.55 0.20
C THR A 587 4.03 20.66 -0.17
N CYS A 588 3.68 20.62 -1.46
CA CYS A 588 2.49 19.92 -1.93
C CYS A 588 2.85 18.78 -2.89
N HIS A 589 1.90 17.93 -3.15
CA HIS A 589 2.02 16.74 -3.99
C HIS A 589 1.52 16.97 -5.43
N GLN A 590 0.37 16.39 -5.82
CA GLN A 590 -0.17 16.52 -7.17
C GLN A 590 -0.73 17.91 -7.49
N ASP A 591 -1.20 18.65 -6.48
CA ASP A 591 -1.72 20.00 -6.66
C ASP A 591 -0.64 20.99 -7.07
N ASP A 592 0.63 20.64 -6.87
CA ASP A 592 1.74 21.53 -6.98
C ASP A 592 2.92 20.83 -7.67
N PHE A 593 3.17 21.16 -8.90
CA PHE A 593 4.42 20.88 -9.60
C PHE A 593 5.02 19.47 -9.37
N TYR A 594 4.23 18.39 -9.50
CA TYR A 594 4.75 17.04 -9.25
C TYR A 594 5.95 16.67 -10.14
N ARG A 595 6.15 17.37 -11.27
CA ARG A 595 7.34 17.28 -12.15
C ARG A 595 8.23 18.52 -12.10
N HIS A 596 8.01 19.43 -11.14
CA HIS A 596 8.76 20.67 -11.10
C HIS A 596 10.26 20.40 -10.88
N PRO A 597 11.18 21.02 -11.65
CA PRO A 597 12.61 20.74 -11.57
C PRO A 597 13.26 21.13 -10.23
N THR A 598 12.62 22.00 -9.44
CA THR A 598 13.10 22.33 -8.09
C THR A 598 12.67 21.33 -7.02
N ARG A 599 11.82 20.35 -7.36
CA ARG A 599 11.47 19.29 -6.43
C ARG A 599 12.71 18.47 -6.13
N ASP A 600 13.13 18.45 -4.86
CA ASP A 600 14.29 17.70 -4.46
C ASP A 600 13.97 16.20 -4.42
N LYS A 601 14.80 15.39 -5.05
CA LYS A 601 14.70 13.94 -5.12
C LYS A 601 16.01 13.23 -4.76
N THR A 602 16.99 13.98 -4.24
CA THR A 602 18.34 13.47 -3.98
C THR A 602 18.83 13.72 -2.56
N HIS A 603 18.10 14.53 -1.79
CA HIS A 603 18.48 14.87 -0.43
C HIS A 603 17.41 14.43 0.58
N GLY A 604 17.81 14.29 1.81
CA GLY A 604 16.98 14.00 2.96
C GLY A 604 17.81 13.98 4.23
N ARG A 605 17.17 14.19 5.39
CA ARG A 605 17.85 14.30 6.68
C ARG A 605 17.10 13.52 7.74
N ILE A 606 17.86 12.96 8.65
CA ILE A 606 17.35 12.49 9.95
C ILE A 606 18.05 13.31 11.01
N TRP A 607 17.27 14.17 11.68
CA TRP A 607 17.76 14.98 12.79
C TRP A 607 17.51 14.28 14.12
N ARG A 608 18.50 14.28 15.00
CA ARG A 608 18.40 13.76 16.36
C ARG A 608 18.30 14.93 17.34
N VAL A 609 17.24 14.95 18.14
CA VAL A 609 17.02 15.97 19.18
C VAL A 609 17.09 15.30 20.53
N ALA A 610 18.09 15.63 21.31
CA ALA A 610 18.35 15.04 22.62
C ALA A 610 18.34 16.09 23.73
N ARG A 611 17.98 15.68 24.95
CA ARG A 611 18.17 16.53 26.13
C ARG A 611 19.66 16.65 26.44
N LYS A 612 20.15 17.86 26.66
CA LYS A 612 21.55 18.12 26.99
C LYS A 612 22.01 17.34 28.22
N GLY A 613 23.11 16.61 28.05
CA GLY A 613 23.70 15.83 29.13
C GLY A 613 22.93 14.56 29.54
N ALA A 614 21.84 14.21 28.84
CA ALA A 614 21.15 12.94 29.03
C ALA A 614 21.69 11.90 28.05
N THR A 615 22.04 10.75 28.54
CA THR A 615 22.46 9.59 27.74
C THR A 615 21.70 8.36 28.20
N HIS A 616 21.24 7.58 27.26
CA HIS A 616 20.63 6.28 27.50
C HIS A 616 21.09 5.33 26.39
N PRO A 617 21.84 4.27 26.74
CA PRO A 617 22.24 3.30 25.71
C PRO A 617 21.02 2.54 25.19
N ALA A 618 20.97 2.31 23.90
CA ALA A 618 19.93 1.46 23.30
C ALA A 618 20.00 0.05 23.91
N PRO A 619 18.90 -0.51 24.42
CA PRO A 619 18.92 -1.86 24.98
C PRO A 619 19.00 -2.92 23.88
N ALA A 620 19.81 -3.98 24.10
CA ALA A 620 19.87 -5.14 23.21
C ALA A 620 18.76 -6.14 23.60
N LEU A 621 17.58 -6.02 22.98
CA LEU A 621 16.41 -6.84 23.35
C LEU A 621 16.32 -8.15 22.58
N ARG A 622 16.90 -8.25 21.39
CA ARG A 622 16.81 -9.46 20.54
C ARG A 622 17.38 -10.72 21.19
N THR A 623 18.43 -10.58 21.96
CA THR A 623 19.13 -11.67 22.66
C THR A 623 18.84 -11.71 24.16
N ALA A 624 17.90 -10.89 24.62
CA ALA A 624 17.52 -10.84 26.03
C ALA A 624 16.78 -12.13 26.44
N THR A 625 17.01 -12.54 27.70
CA THR A 625 16.27 -13.65 28.31
C THR A 625 14.83 -13.20 28.62
N ASP A 626 13.91 -14.14 28.80
CA ASP A 626 12.52 -13.84 29.19
C ASP A 626 12.47 -12.99 30.46
N ALA A 627 13.30 -13.29 31.45
CA ALA A 627 13.41 -12.50 32.70
C ALA A 627 13.86 -11.05 32.42
N ALA A 628 14.81 -10.84 31.52
CA ALA A 628 15.25 -9.51 31.10
C ALA A 628 14.18 -8.77 30.32
N LEU A 629 13.40 -9.47 29.45
CA LEU A 629 12.26 -8.88 28.76
C LEU A 629 11.15 -8.48 29.73
N PHE A 630 10.84 -9.30 30.74
CA PHE A 630 9.87 -8.92 31.79
C PHE A 630 10.31 -7.68 32.58
N GLU A 631 11.60 -7.52 32.86
CA GLU A 631 12.10 -6.29 33.47
C GLU A 631 12.03 -5.10 32.51
N ALA A 632 12.33 -5.31 31.22
CA ALA A 632 12.23 -4.29 30.19
C ALA A 632 10.80 -3.75 30.04
N LEU A 633 9.75 -4.55 30.32
CA LEU A 633 8.35 -4.08 30.34
C LEU A 633 8.08 -3.02 31.43
N ARG A 634 8.96 -2.90 32.45
CA ARG A 634 8.89 -1.88 33.52
C ARG A 634 9.79 -0.68 33.26
N SER A 635 10.49 -0.66 32.15
CA SER A 635 11.40 0.44 31.78
C SER A 635 10.67 1.80 31.78
N PRO A 636 11.28 2.89 32.23
CA PRO A 636 10.75 4.23 31.99
C PRO A 636 10.72 4.59 30.50
N GLU A 637 11.55 3.92 29.69
CA GLU A 637 11.64 4.13 28.25
C GLU A 637 10.47 3.45 27.54
N ARG A 638 9.57 4.24 26.96
CA ARG A 638 8.41 3.74 26.22
C ARG A 638 8.82 2.82 25.07
N TRP A 639 9.86 3.20 24.32
CA TRP A 639 10.39 2.39 23.23
C TRP A 639 10.79 0.99 23.74
N THR A 640 11.52 0.91 24.85
CA THR A 640 11.95 -0.35 25.47
C THR A 640 10.75 -1.21 25.88
N ARG A 641 9.75 -0.61 26.55
CA ARG A 641 8.52 -1.34 26.93
C ARG A 641 7.78 -1.91 25.72
N GLN A 642 7.70 -1.14 24.62
CA GLN A 642 7.02 -1.58 23.40
C GLN A 642 7.77 -2.69 22.68
N LYS A 643 9.09 -2.65 22.63
CA LYS A 643 9.91 -3.67 21.94
C LYS A 643 10.18 -4.92 22.79
N ALA A 644 9.96 -4.88 24.09
CA ALA A 644 10.07 -6.04 24.99
C ALA A 644 8.82 -6.96 24.96
N LYS A 645 7.72 -6.53 24.35
CA LYS A 645 6.50 -7.33 24.12
C LYS A 645 6.72 -8.33 22.99
#